data_665705ff79f2075ff96a501b64a09ab5
#
_entry.id   665705ff79f2075ff96a501b64a09ab5
#
_cell.length_a   1.000
_cell.length_b   1.000
_cell.length_c   1.000
_cell.angle_alpha   90.00
_cell.angle_beta   90.00
_cell.angle_gamma   90.00
#
_symmetry.space_group_name_H-M   'P 1'
#
loop_
_entity.id
_entity.type
_entity.pdbx_description
1 polymer ?
#
loop_
_entity_poly.entity_id
_entity_poly.type
_entity_poly.pdbx_seq_one_letter_code
_entity_poly.pdbx_strand_id
1 'polypeptide(L)'
;MANINHKIAQELGVRAEQVEAAVTLLDGGATVPFIARYRKEATGALDDAQLRTLEERLVYLRELEDRRKAILESVREQGKLDAALEASILAADSKARLEDIYLPFKPKRRTKAEIAKEAGLEPLANQLLAEPGNDPKVVAESFINAEKGVADAAAALDGARAILVERFDEDADLIGALREEMWTNARMASKVRDGKKTEGEKFADYFDFSEPLTKLPSHRILAMFRGEKEEILDLQIQPEAEAPPPGVPSAYELKIMKRFGIADLKRAGDRWLIDTVRWAWRTKIQVHLNIDLRMRLWNSAETEAVRVFASNLRDLLLAAPAGTRVTMGLDPGYRTGVKVAVVDATGKVVDTTAIYPHEPQRQWNESLATLGRLAIKHKVELIAIGNGTASRETDKLATELVKGLPELKMNKIVVSEAGASVYSASAFASEELPGLDVTLRGAVSIARRLQDPLAELVKIEPKAIGVGQYQHDLGQAKLAKSLDAVVEDCVNAVGVDVNTASAPLLARVSGVGSGLAASIVAHRDANGPFKSRKALKDVPRLGPKAFEQCAGFLRILGGEDPLDASGVHPEAYPVVRRILEATRSDIKALIGNSDVVRTLKPKDFVDETFGLPTVTDILRELEKPGRDPRPAFKAAVFKEGVEEIKDLKKGMILEGTVTNVAAFGAFVDIGVHQDGLVHISAMSKTYIKDPREVVKPGDIVKVKVLDFEVARKRISLTLRLDDEVGAKKDAPGMQRDNNQRNPSRMTSSAPRKQESSGGGALAEALRRAAEKNNGKRA
;
A
#
# COMPACT_ATOMS: atom_id res chain seq x y z
N MET A 1 13.01 17.35 -23.08
CA MET A 1 12.55 15.94 -23.08
C MET A 1 13.71 14.95 -23.08
N ALA A 2 14.74 15.09 -23.89
CA ALA A 2 15.89 14.16 -23.92
C ALA A 2 16.52 13.89 -22.53
N ASN A 3 16.64 14.92 -21.69
CA ASN A 3 17.18 14.77 -20.32
C ASN A 3 16.26 13.97 -19.39
N ILE A 4 14.92 14.11 -19.50
CA ILE A 4 13.95 13.35 -18.71
C ILE A 4 14.02 11.88 -19.08
N ASN A 5 13.98 11.54 -20.38
CA ASN A 5 14.04 10.16 -20.87
C ASN A 5 15.34 9.47 -20.42
N HIS A 6 16.47 10.19 -20.49
CA HIS A 6 17.77 9.66 -20.06
C HIS A 6 17.80 9.38 -18.55
N LYS A 7 17.24 10.27 -17.74
CA LYS A 7 17.14 10.09 -16.28
C LYS A 7 16.27 8.89 -15.91
N ILE A 8 15.11 8.75 -16.55
CA ILE A 8 14.23 7.58 -16.34
C ILE A 8 14.95 6.30 -16.76
N ALA A 9 15.67 6.32 -17.89
CA ALA A 9 16.42 5.16 -18.37
C ALA A 9 17.50 4.71 -17.38
N GLN A 10 18.22 5.64 -16.76
CA GLN A 10 19.18 5.35 -15.69
C GLN A 10 18.50 4.76 -14.44
N GLU A 11 17.38 5.32 -14.00
CA GLU A 11 16.62 4.85 -12.84
C GLU A 11 16.07 3.44 -13.04
N LEU A 12 15.63 3.09 -14.25
CA LEU A 12 15.09 1.78 -14.60
C LEU A 12 16.16 0.76 -15.03
N GLY A 13 17.40 1.19 -15.28
CA GLY A 13 18.46 0.33 -15.79
C GLY A 13 18.23 -0.14 -17.23
N VAL A 14 17.58 0.69 -18.07
CA VAL A 14 17.23 0.39 -19.46
C VAL A 14 17.86 1.44 -20.42
N ARG A 15 17.74 1.21 -21.73
CA ARG A 15 18.26 2.16 -22.72
C ARG A 15 17.32 3.35 -22.91
N ALA A 16 17.89 4.52 -23.25
CA ALA A 16 17.11 5.74 -23.44
C ALA A 16 16.08 5.63 -24.58
N GLU A 17 16.43 4.91 -25.67
CA GLU A 17 15.54 4.68 -26.80
C GLU A 17 14.27 3.88 -26.41
N GLN A 18 14.40 2.94 -25.48
CA GLN A 18 13.25 2.19 -24.95
C GLN A 18 12.28 3.10 -24.20
N VAL A 19 12.83 4.02 -23.39
CA VAL A 19 12.02 5.02 -22.66
C VAL A 19 11.37 6.00 -23.64
N GLU A 20 12.10 6.49 -24.65
CA GLU A 20 11.57 7.42 -25.65
C GLU A 20 10.39 6.80 -26.43
N ALA A 21 10.54 5.54 -26.85
CA ALA A 21 9.47 4.81 -27.53
C ALA A 21 8.24 4.64 -26.61
N ALA A 22 8.45 4.27 -25.35
CA ALA A 22 7.36 4.12 -24.37
C ALA A 22 6.66 5.45 -24.10
N VAL A 23 7.41 6.55 -23.90
CA VAL A 23 6.87 7.90 -23.72
C VAL A 23 6.04 8.34 -24.92
N THR A 24 6.54 8.09 -26.14
CA THR A 24 5.81 8.42 -27.38
C THR A 24 4.47 7.69 -27.46
N LEU A 25 4.45 6.41 -27.09
CA LEU A 25 3.21 5.62 -27.07
C LEU A 25 2.24 6.10 -25.99
N LEU A 26 2.72 6.40 -24.78
CA LEU A 26 1.91 6.94 -23.69
C LEU A 26 1.33 8.32 -24.04
N ASP A 27 2.13 9.22 -24.56
CA ASP A 27 1.68 10.54 -25.03
C ASP A 27 0.72 10.43 -26.20
N GLY A 28 0.87 9.38 -27.02
CA GLY A 28 -0.09 8.98 -28.04
C GLY A 28 -1.41 8.44 -27.45
N GLY A 29 -1.52 8.25 -26.14
CA GLY A 29 -2.70 7.74 -25.43
C GLY A 29 -2.85 6.22 -25.46
N ALA A 30 -1.74 5.48 -25.69
CA ALA A 30 -1.73 4.04 -25.47
C ALA A 30 -1.67 3.73 -23.98
N THR A 31 -2.36 2.68 -23.54
CA THR A 31 -2.36 2.25 -22.13
C THR A 31 -1.16 1.36 -21.83
N VAL A 32 -0.78 1.32 -20.54
CA VAL A 32 0.35 0.47 -20.09
C VAL A 32 0.14 -1.00 -20.45
N PRO A 33 -1.01 -1.65 -20.21
CA PRO A 33 -1.21 -3.05 -20.59
C PRO A 33 -1.06 -3.31 -22.10
N PHE A 34 -1.54 -2.38 -22.94
CA PHE A 34 -1.40 -2.50 -24.38
C PHE A 34 0.07 -2.41 -24.83
N ILE A 35 0.81 -1.45 -24.29
CA ILE A 35 2.24 -1.30 -24.59
C ILE A 35 3.01 -2.54 -24.15
N ALA A 36 2.83 -2.99 -22.91
CA ALA A 36 3.52 -4.13 -22.35
C ALA A 36 3.31 -5.43 -23.16
N ARG A 37 2.09 -5.61 -23.68
CA ARG A 37 1.74 -6.85 -24.37
C ARG A 37 1.93 -6.79 -25.88
N TYR A 38 1.59 -5.68 -26.55
CA TYR A 38 1.49 -5.60 -28.01
C TYR A 38 2.45 -4.62 -28.67
N ARG A 39 3.33 -3.97 -27.92
CA ARG A 39 4.35 -3.03 -28.45
C ARG A 39 5.75 -3.34 -27.93
N LYS A 40 6.06 -4.64 -27.73
CA LYS A 40 7.33 -5.12 -27.16
C LYS A 40 8.53 -4.78 -28.01
N GLU A 41 8.40 -4.85 -29.34
CA GLU A 41 9.48 -4.49 -30.27
C GLU A 41 9.88 -3.02 -30.14
N ALA A 42 8.89 -2.13 -30.06
CA ALA A 42 9.13 -0.70 -29.96
C ALA A 42 9.81 -0.33 -28.62
N THR A 43 9.40 -0.98 -27.52
CA THR A 43 9.90 -0.66 -26.16
C THR A 43 11.05 -1.56 -25.72
N GLY A 44 11.50 -2.49 -26.57
CA GLY A 44 12.52 -3.48 -26.19
C GLY A 44 12.06 -4.35 -25.01
N ALA A 45 10.78 -4.72 -25.00
CA ALA A 45 10.11 -5.62 -24.04
C ALA A 45 10.08 -5.09 -22.59
N LEU A 46 9.88 -3.78 -22.39
CA LEU A 46 9.55 -3.24 -21.07
C LEU A 46 8.28 -3.91 -20.55
N ASP A 47 8.32 -4.41 -19.31
CA ASP A 47 7.17 -5.03 -18.66
C ASP A 47 6.21 -3.98 -18.06
N ASP A 48 5.05 -4.44 -17.58
CA ASP A 48 4.02 -3.61 -16.98
C ASP A 48 4.53 -2.85 -15.75
N ALA A 49 5.33 -3.47 -14.89
CA ALA A 49 5.89 -2.83 -13.70
C ALA A 49 6.89 -1.71 -14.06
N GLN A 50 7.75 -1.96 -15.06
CA GLN A 50 8.69 -0.95 -15.58
C GLN A 50 7.92 0.22 -16.23
N LEU A 51 6.89 -0.07 -17.01
CA LEU A 51 6.07 0.95 -17.68
C LEU A 51 5.25 1.78 -16.67
N ARG A 52 4.71 1.18 -15.61
CA ARG A 52 4.04 1.93 -14.53
C ARG A 52 5.01 2.84 -13.79
N THR A 53 6.20 2.34 -13.48
CA THR A 53 7.26 3.15 -12.86
C THR A 53 7.67 4.31 -13.79
N LEU A 54 7.82 4.04 -15.08
CA LEU A 54 8.13 5.05 -16.10
C LEU A 54 7.04 6.13 -16.14
N GLU A 55 5.75 5.74 -16.17
CA GLU A 55 4.62 6.67 -16.18
C GLU A 55 4.62 7.60 -14.94
N GLU A 56 4.84 7.04 -13.74
CA GLU A 56 4.92 7.82 -12.51
C GLU A 56 6.12 8.79 -12.52
N ARG A 57 7.28 8.31 -12.95
CA ARG A 57 8.50 9.12 -13.01
C ARG A 57 8.41 10.22 -14.06
N LEU A 58 7.79 9.93 -15.20
CA LEU A 58 7.55 10.90 -16.27
C LEU A 58 6.69 12.08 -15.76
N VAL A 59 5.60 11.80 -15.07
CA VAL A 59 4.76 12.83 -14.46
C VAL A 59 5.56 13.67 -13.46
N TYR A 60 6.27 13.03 -12.53
CA TYR A 60 7.09 13.73 -11.54
C TYR A 60 8.16 14.63 -12.15
N LEU A 61 8.89 14.11 -13.14
CA LEU A 61 9.98 14.87 -13.78
C LEU A 61 9.48 16.00 -14.67
N ARG A 62 8.31 15.84 -15.30
CA ARG A 62 7.65 16.94 -16.02
C ARG A 62 7.22 18.05 -15.06
N GLU A 63 6.60 17.70 -13.93
CA GLU A 63 6.25 18.69 -12.91
C GLU A 63 7.47 19.39 -12.29
N LEU A 64 8.59 18.67 -12.10
CA LEU A 64 9.85 19.25 -11.64
C LEU A 64 10.39 20.25 -12.67
N GLU A 65 10.33 19.92 -13.96
CA GLU A 65 10.80 20.81 -15.04
C GLU A 65 9.92 22.05 -15.18
N ASP A 66 8.61 21.90 -15.09
CA ASP A 66 7.68 23.03 -15.12
C ASP A 66 7.89 23.94 -13.92
N ARG A 67 8.12 23.38 -12.73
CA ARG A 67 8.45 24.15 -11.53
C ARG A 67 9.77 24.88 -11.67
N ARG A 68 10.79 24.23 -12.27
CA ARG A 68 12.11 24.84 -12.56
C ARG A 68 11.97 26.07 -13.47
N LYS A 69 11.20 25.95 -14.55
CA LYS A 69 10.91 27.07 -15.45
C LYS A 69 10.25 28.23 -14.75
N ALA A 70 9.21 27.95 -13.95
CA ALA A 70 8.51 28.98 -13.19
C ALA A 70 9.42 29.72 -12.19
N ILE A 71 10.35 28.99 -11.55
CA ILE A 71 11.33 29.59 -10.63
C ILE A 71 12.35 30.46 -11.38
N LEU A 72 12.90 29.96 -12.50
CA LEU A 72 13.83 30.74 -13.33
C LEU A 72 13.19 32.04 -13.83
N GLU A 73 11.93 31.97 -14.25
CA GLU A 73 11.17 33.14 -14.70
C GLU A 73 10.97 34.15 -13.56
N SER A 74 10.50 33.66 -12.39
CA SER A 74 10.29 34.51 -11.21
C SER A 74 11.57 35.19 -10.73
N VAL A 75 12.70 34.48 -10.69
CA VAL A 75 14.01 35.06 -10.27
C VAL A 75 14.54 36.04 -11.31
N ARG A 76 14.33 35.78 -12.61
CA ARG A 76 14.69 36.69 -13.72
C ARG A 76 13.90 37.97 -13.65
N GLU A 77 12.57 37.90 -13.42
CA GLU A 77 11.72 39.10 -13.25
C GLU A 77 12.16 39.99 -12.06
N GLN A 78 12.71 39.35 -11.00
CA GLN A 78 13.27 40.08 -9.87
C GLN A 78 14.64 40.74 -10.16
N GLY A 79 15.23 40.49 -11.34
CA GLY A 79 16.56 40.97 -11.70
C GLY A 79 17.71 40.35 -10.90
N LYS A 80 17.48 39.20 -10.27
CA LYS A 80 18.43 38.51 -9.37
C LYS A 80 19.06 37.27 -9.95
N LEU A 81 18.74 36.89 -11.20
CA LEU A 81 19.26 35.69 -11.85
C LEU A 81 20.66 35.95 -12.41
N ASP A 82 21.68 35.39 -11.77
CA ASP A 82 23.04 35.33 -12.29
C ASP A 82 23.36 33.92 -12.84
N ALA A 83 24.51 33.77 -13.50
CA ALA A 83 24.92 32.51 -14.13
C ALA A 83 25.13 31.36 -13.12
N ALA A 84 25.59 31.65 -11.90
CA ALA A 84 25.84 30.66 -10.87
C ALA A 84 24.51 30.14 -10.29
N LEU A 85 23.56 31.03 -10.04
CA LEU A 85 22.23 30.67 -9.58
C LEU A 85 21.45 29.90 -10.65
N GLU A 86 21.50 30.33 -11.91
CA GLU A 86 20.90 29.60 -13.03
C GLU A 86 21.44 28.18 -13.12
N ALA A 87 22.77 28.00 -13.05
CA ALA A 87 23.39 26.69 -13.04
C ALA A 87 22.93 25.83 -11.84
N SER A 88 22.82 26.42 -10.65
CA SER A 88 22.33 25.71 -9.44
C SER A 88 20.87 25.28 -9.56
N ILE A 89 20.00 26.11 -10.11
CA ILE A 89 18.60 25.81 -10.38
C ILE A 89 18.48 24.68 -11.42
N LEU A 90 19.27 24.74 -12.48
CA LEU A 90 19.29 23.71 -13.54
C LEU A 90 19.83 22.36 -13.04
N ALA A 91 20.78 22.37 -12.12
CA ALA A 91 21.38 21.18 -11.52
C ALA A 91 20.50 20.52 -10.45
N ALA A 92 19.46 21.20 -9.92
CA ALA A 92 18.60 20.65 -8.89
C ALA A 92 17.88 19.39 -9.38
N ASP A 93 18.07 18.27 -8.67
CA ASP A 93 17.58 16.94 -9.03
C ASP A 93 16.25 16.56 -8.40
N SER A 94 15.77 17.37 -7.45
CA SER A 94 14.56 17.14 -6.69
C SER A 94 13.79 18.45 -6.42
N LYS A 95 12.48 18.34 -6.20
CA LYS A 95 11.63 19.48 -5.82
C LYS A 95 12.13 20.12 -4.53
N ALA A 96 12.56 19.34 -3.54
CA ALA A 96 13.08 19.86 -2.27
C ALA A 96 14.31 20.76 -2.49
N ARG A 97 15.30 20.24 -3.23
CA ARG A 97 16.50 21.03 -3.55
C ARG A 97 16.17 22.31 -4.33
N LEU A 98 15.23 22.21 -5.26
CA LEU A 98 14.79 23.35 -6.06
C LEU A 98 14.11 24.43 -5.20
N GLU A 99 13.28 24.03 -4.25
CA GLU A 99 12.63 24.96 -3.31
C GLU A 99 13.64 25.57 -2.32
N ASP A 100 14.66 24.83 -1.86
CA ASP A 100 15.73 25.36 -1.02
C ASP A 100 16.48 26.51 -1.72
N ILE A 101 16.84 26.30 -3.01
CA ILE A 101 17.52 27.31 -3.82
C ILE A 101 16.61 28.55 -4.03
N TYR A 102 15.31 28.33 -4.21
CA TYR A 102 14.34 29.41 -4.44
C TYR A 102 13.95 30.16 -3.17
N LEU A 103 14.17 29.60 -1.98
CA LEU A 103 13.70 30.14 -0.71
C LEU A 103 14.07 31.61 -0.47
N PRO A 104 15.32 32.08 -0.79
CA PRO A 104 15.70 33.49 -0.65
C PRO A 104 14.94 34.46 -1.59
N PHE A 105 14.43 33.94 -2.72
CA PHE A 105 13.76 34.71 -3.77
C PHE A 105 12.24 34.62 -3.72
N LYS A 106 11.72 33.73 -2.88
CA LYS A 106 10.27 33.53 -2.75
C LYS A 106 9.63 34.76 -2.11
N PRO A 107 8.55 35.32 -2.70
CA PRO A 107 7.81 36.43 -2.08
C PRO A 107 7.36 36.03 -0.68
N LYS A 108 7.84 36.77 0.32
CA LYS A 108 7.55 36.53 1.73
C LYS A 108 6.59 37.56 2.27
N ARG A 109 5.90 37.22 3.36
CA ARG A 109 5.31 38.23 4.23
C ARG A 109 6.45 38.97 4.92
N ARG A 110 6.26 40.29 5.22
CA ARG A 110 7.25 41.14 5.87
C ARG A 110 7.82 40.45 7.13
N THR A 111 9.07 39.99 7.05
CA THR A 111 9.76 39.27 8.14
C THR A 111 10.43 40.26 9.11
N LYS A 112 10.80 39.79 10.32
CA LYS A 112 11.62 40.59 11.24
C LYS A 112 12.96 40.98 10.62
N ALA A 113 13.54 40.16 9.79
CA ALA A 113 14.79 40.45 9.08
C ALA A 113 14.59 41.50 8.01
N GLU A 114 13.49 41.47 7.25
CA GLU A 114 13.17 42.54 6.28
C GLU A 114 12.94 43.88 6.97
N ILE A 115 12.19 43.90 8.08
CA ILE A 115 12.01 45.12 8.89
C ILE A 115 13.37 45.68 9.35
N ALA A 116 14.26 44.78 9.79
CA ALA A 116 15.60 45.19 10.21
C ALA A 116 16.47 45.72 9.05
N LYS A 117 16.35 45.11 7.85
CA LYS A 117 17.04 45.59 6.64
C LYS A 117 16.51 46.98 6.21
N GLU A 118 15.18 47.16 6.22
CA GLU A 118 14.55 48.46 5.96
C GLU A 118 14.98 49.54 6.99
N ALA A 119 15.20 49.13 8.24
CA ALA A 119 15.74 50.01 9.28
C ALA A 119 17.24 50.35 9.09
N GLY A 120 17.93 49.68 8.14
CA GLY A 120 19.33 49.92 7.83
C GLY A 120 20.32 49.11 8.69
N LEU A 121 19.90 47.97 9.27
CA LEU A 121 20.72 47.16 10.17
C LEU A 121 21.54 46.06 9.45
N GLU A 122 21.44 45.95 8.12
CA GLU A 122 22.23 44.95 7.36
C GLU A 122 23.74 45.22 7.43
N PRO A 123 24.26 46.46 7.34
CA PRO A 123 25.67 46.75 7.54
C PRO A 123 26.16 46.33 8.93
N LEU A 124 25.34 46.54 10.01
CA LEU A 124 25.65 46.07 11.35
C LEU A 124 25.81 44.57 11.41
N ALA A 125 24.87 43.80 10.82
CA ALA A 125 24.94 42.35 10.78
C ALA A 125 26.20 41.87 10.04
N ASN A 126 26.54 42.51 8.92
CA ASN A 126 27.74 42.21 8.16
C ASN A 126 29.03 42.51 8.92
N GLN A 127 29.11 43.66 9.57
CA GLN A 127 30.27 44.07 10.37
C GLN A 127 30.50 43.13 11.57
N LEU A 128 29.46 42.79 12.33
CA LEU A 128 29.57 41.86 13.44
C LEU A 128 30.05 40.46 13.02
N LEU A 129 29.67 40.02 11.84
CA LEU A 129 30.10 38.70 11.31
C LEU A 129 31.57 38.79 10.80
N ALA A 130 31.95 39.86 10.10
CA ALA A 130 33.28 40.02 9.51
C ALA A 130 34.36 40.39 10.55
N GLU A 131 33.99 41.16 11.57
CA GLU A 131 34.91 41.73 12.55
C GLU A 131 34.55 41.33 13.99
N PRO A 132 34.58 40.06 14.36
CA PRO A 132 34.17 39.58 15.68
C PRO A 132 35.10 40.02 16.84
N GLY A 133 36.17 40.77 16.57
CA GLY A 133 37.00 41.43 17.57
C GLY A 133 36.33 42.63 18.25
N ASN A 134 35.37 43.25 17.57
CA ASN A 134 34.67 44.42 18.08
C ASN A 134 33.57 44.04 19.10
N ASP A 135 33.36 44.88 20.11
CA ASP A 135 32.27 44.71 21.05
C ASP A 135 30.93 44.99 20.34
N PRO A 136 30.03 44.01 20.27
CA PRO A 136 28.76 44.16 19.57
C PRO A 136 27.92 45.33 20.07
N LYS A 137 27.92 45.64 21.37
CA LYS A 137 27.16 46.74 21.94
C LYS A 137 27.68 48.08 21.47
N VAL A 138 29.00 48.24 21.48
CA VAL A 138 29.66 49.47 21.03
C VAL A 138 29.40 49.71 19.53
N VAL A 139 29.53 48.71 18.72
CA VAL A 139 29.23 48.81 17.27
C VAL A 139 27.75 49.17 17.06
N ALA A 140 26.83 48.55 17.80
CA ALA A 140 25.40 48.78 17.65
C ALA A 140 24.94 50.19 18.00
N GLU A 141 25.65 50.90 18.87
CA GLU A 141 25.34 52.31 19.24
C GLU A 141 25.28 53.23 18.02
N SER A 142 26.14 53.00 17.01
CA SER A 142 26.17 53.78 15.79
C SER A 142 24.97 53.53 14.84
N PHE A 143 24.18 52.53 15.11
CA PHE A 143 23.00 52.15 14.30
C PHE A 143 21.66 52.45 14.98
N ILE A 144 21.69 53.17 16.12
CA ILE A 144 20.47 53.61 16.82
C ILE A 144 19.77 54.67 15.95
N ASN A 145 18.49 54.41 15.65
CA ASN A 145 17.66 55.33 14.87
C ASN A 145 16.18 55.18 15.29
N ALA A 146 15.73 56.03 16.18
CA ALA A 146 14.38 55.99 16.72
C ALA A 146 13.29 56.21 15.65
N GLU A 147 13.57 57.03 14.60
CA GLU A 147 12.62 57.25 13.48
C GLU A 147 12.38 55.96 12.67
N LYS A 148 13.38 55.07 12.61
CA LYS A 148 13.28 53.75 11.95
C LYS A 148 12.92 52.61 12.90
N GLY A 149 12.53 52.94 14.14
CA GLY A 149 12.11 51.92 15.12
C GLY A 149 13.26 51.22 15.86
N VAL A 150 14.50 51.75 15.76
CA VAL A 150 15.68 51.22 16.46
C VAL A 150 15.96 52.11 17.66
N ALA A 151 15.33 51.83 18.81
CA ALA A 151 15.32 52.70 19.97
C ALA A 151 16.66 52.69 20.73
N ASP A 152 17.37 51.59 20.75
CA ASP A 152 18.61 51.40 21.51
C ASP A 152 19.53 50.33 20.84
N ALA A 153 20.72 50.13 21.41
CA ALA A 153 21.69 49.17 20.94
C ALA A 153 21.17 47.71 21.03
N ALA A 154 20.29 47.41 21.98
CA ALA A 154 19.71 46.07 22.10
C ALA A 154 18.76 45.79 20.93
N ALA A 155 17.90 46.73 20.56
CA ALA A 155 17.04 46.67 19.39
C ALA A 155 17.83 46.53 18.08
N ALA A 156 18.96 47.29 17.96
CA ALA A 156 19.88 47.15 16.83
C ALA A 156 20.48 45.73 16.72
N LEU A 157 20.95 45.16 17.84
CA LEU A 157 21.48 43.81 17.90
C LEU A 157 20.43 42.75 17.62
N ASP A 158 19.21 42.91 18.08
CA ASP A 158 18.10 41.97 17.77
C ASP A 158 17.73 42.03 16.30
N GLY A 159 17.74 43.19 15.66
CA GLY A 159 17.57 43.31 14.22
C GLY A 159 18.70 42.67 13.43
N ALA A 160 19.97 42.92 13.83
CA ALA A 160 21.13 42.27 13.21
C ALA A 160 21.08 40.75 13.37
N ARG A 161 20.65 40.24 14.54
CA ARG A 161 20.42 38.80 14.78
C ARG A 161 19.35 38.26 13.85
N ALA A 162 18.22 38.92 13.70
CA ALA A 162 17.17 38.47 12.80
C ALA A 162 17.66 38.33 11.35
N ILE A 163 18.50 39.28 10.87
CA ILE A 163 19.11 39.22 9.54
C ILE A 163 20.06 38.01 9.42
N LEU A 164 20.93 37.75 10.39
CA LEU A 164 21.85 36.62 10.36
C LEU A 164 21.12 35.29 10.46
N VAL A 165 20.08 35.17 11.30
CA VAL A 165 19.24 34.00 11.43
C VAL A 165 18.57 33.64 10.10
N GLU A 166 18.03 34.67 9.39
CA GLU A 166 17.45 34.44 8.05
C GLU A 166 18.51 33.99 7.05
N ARG A 167 19.68 34.63 7.04
CA ARG A 167 20.82 34.25 6.17
C ARG A 167 21.27 32.81 6.39
N PHE A 168 21.32 32.34 7.63
CA PHE A 168 21.71 30.96 7.95
C PHE A 168 20.66 29.94 7.49
N ASP A 169 19.37 30.26 7.64
CA ASP A 169 18.26 29.41 7.21
C ASP A 169 18.08 29.37 5.67
N GLU A 170 18.57 30.39 4.97
CA GLU A 170 18.45 30.51 3.51
C GLU A 170 19.68 29.99 2.75
N ASP A 171 20.72 29.51 3.43
CA ASP A 171 21.86 28.86 2.76
C ASP A 171 21.45 27.43 2.34
N ALA A 172 21.06 27.30 1.07
CA ALA A 172 20.55 26.05 0.51
C ALA A 172 21.51 24.85 0.65
N ASP A 173 22.83 25.11 0.59
CA ASP A 173 23.84 24.04 0.73
C ASP A 173 23.95 23.58 2.18
N LEU A 174 23.95 24.52 3.12
CA LEU A 174 23.95 24.24 4.54
C LEU A 174 22.68 23.47 4.94
N ILE A 175 21.51 23.98 4.57
CA ILE A 175 20.22 23.36 4.91
C ILE A 175 20.12 21.95 4.31
N GLY A 176 20.54 21.76 3.06
CA GLY A 176 20.60 20.44 2.43
C GLY A 176 21.52 19.47 3.19
N ALA A 177 22.73 19.93 3.58
CA ALA A 177 23.68 19.11 4.34
C ALA A 177 23.16 18.75 5.73
N LEU A 178 22.56 19.71 6.44
CA LEU A 178 21.96 19.48 7.77
C LEU A 178 20.76 18.52 7.68
N ARG A 179 19.94 18.63 6.64
CA ARG A 179 18.79 17.74 6.39
C ARG A 179 19.22 16.30 6.23
N GLU A 180 20.23 16.02 5.39
CA GLU A 180 20.71 14.64 5.17
C GLU A 180 21.40 14.07 6.41
N GLU A 181 22.10 14.89 7.16
CA GLU A 181 22.70 14.45 8.42
C GLU A 181 21.64 14.13 9.47
N MET A 182 20.63 14.99 9.63
CA MET A 182 19.49 14.70 10.52
C MET A 182 18.74 13.46 10.06
N TRP A 183 18.55 13.27 8.75
CA TRP A 183 17.93 12.04 8.25
C TRP A 183 18.69 10.78 8.69
N THR A 184 20.01 10.83 8.65
CA THR A 184 20.88 9.69 8.98
C THR A 184 20.97 9.42 10.47
N ASN A 185 21.08 10.47 11.29
CA ASN A 185 21.44 10.38 12.70
C ASN A 185 20.28 10.58 13.68
N ALA A 186 19.23 11.31 13.26
CA ALA A 186 18.13 11.63 14.15
C ALA A 186 17.23 10.42 14.44
N ARG A 187 16.50 10.53 15.53
CA ARG A 187 15.57 9.52 16.02
C ARG A 187 14.15 10.09 16.09
N MET A 188 13.18 9.25 15.79
CA MET A 188 11.78 9.53 16.13
C MET A 188 11.56 9.08 17.57
N ALA A 189 11.16 10.01 18.41
CA ALA A 189 10.70 9.73 19.77
C ALA A 189 9.17 9.93 19.83
N SER A 190 8.51 9.05 20.57
CA SER A 190 7.08 9.10 20.83
C SER A 190 6.82 8.94 22.32
N LYS A 191 5.94 9.77 22.85
CA LYS A 191 5.46 9.68 24.24
C LYS A 191 3.95 9.79 24.27
N VAL A 192 3.34 9.07 25.22
CA VAL A 192 1.90 9.22 25.47
C VAL A 192 1.62 10.57 26.13
N ARG A 193 0.58 11.28 25.69
CA ARG A 193 0.10 12.50 26.35
C ARG A 193 -0.45 12.22 27.73
N ASP A 194 -0.32 13.19 28.63
CA ASP A 194 -0.81 13.06 29.99
C ASP A 194 -2.31 12.74 30.02
N GLY A 195 -2.69 11.74 30.82
CA GLY A 195 -4.07 11.28 30.96
C GLY A 195 -4.59 10.39 29.83
N LYS A 196 -3.84 10.16 28.72
CA LYS A 196 -4.33 9.43 27.54
C LYS A 196 -3.98 7.93 27.50
N LYS A 197 -3.36 7.37 28.53
CA LYS A 197 -2.92 5.96 28.54
C LYS A 197 -4.06 4.96 28.32
N THR A 198 -5.20 5.17 28.97
CA THR A 198 -6.34 4.24 28.90
C THR A 198 -7.06 4.34 27.54
N GLU A 199 -7.28 5.57 27.05
CA GLU A 199 -7.91 5.82 25.76
C GLU A 199 -7.02 5.34 24.59
N GLY A 200 -5.72 5.48 24.77
CA GLY A 200 -4.70 5.16 23.76
C GLY A 200 -4.14 3.75 23.82
N GLU A 201 -4.74 2.79 24.52
CA GLU A 201 -4.18 1.44 24.72
C GLU A 201 -3.77 0.74 23.41
N LYS A 202 -4.46 1.01 22.30
CA LYS A 202 -4.09 0.50 20.96
C LYS A 202 -2.73 1.01 20.46
N PHE A 203 -2.18 2.09 21.04
CA PHE A 203 -0.87 2.66 20.75
C PHE A 203 0.16 2.39 21.86
N ALA A 204 -0.09 1.45 22.76
CA ALA A 204 0.75 1.19 23.93
C ALA A 204 2.22 0.92 23.58
N ASP A 205 2.49 0.30 22.44
CA ASP A 205 3.86 0.04 21.95
C ASP A 205 4.65 1.33 21.66
N TYR A 206 3.98 2.48 21.57
CA TYR A 206 4.57 3.80 21.25
C TYR A 206 4.49 4.79 22.41
N PHE A 207 4.10 4.37 23.63
CA PHE A 207 3.96 5.25 24.78
C PHE A 207 5.29 5.79 25.31
N ASP A 208 6.37 5.04 25.12
CA ASP A 208 7.75 5.45 25.37
C ASP A 208 8.64 4.75 24.34
N PHE A 209 8.80 5.39 23.19
CA PHE A 209 9.43 4.78 22.04
C PHE A 209 10.48 5.71 21.43
N SER A 210 11.62 5.16 20.99
CA SER A 210 12.65 5.90 20.26
C SER A 210 13.41 4.97 19.32
N GLU A 211 13.38 5.27 18.02
CA GLU A 211 14.15 4.55 16.98
C GLU A 211 14.76 5.52 15.96
N PRO A 212 15.92 5.17 15.32
CA PRO A 212 16.49 5.96 14.23
C PRO A 212 15.50 6.10 13.06
N LEU A 213 15.44 7.29 12.44
CA LEU A 213 14.50 7.57 11.32
C LEU A 213 14.64 6.55 10.19
N THR A 214 15.88 6.19 9.85
CA THR A 214 16.19 5.27 8.73
C THR A 214 15.83 3.80 8.98
N LYS A 215 15.51 3.44 10.23
CA LYS A 215 15.13 2.06 10.60
C LYS A 215 13.64 1.87 10.84
N LEU A 216 12.87 2.95 10.77
CA LEU A 216 11.44 2.91 11.03
C LEU A 216 10.68 2.26 9.87
N PRO A 217 9.98 1.13 10.08
CA PRO A 217 9.12 0.55 9.05
C PRO A 217 7.85 1.37 8.88
N SER A 218 7.30 1.35 7.66
CA SER A 218 6.14 2.16 7.24
C SER A 218 4.92 2.04 8.17
N HIS A 219 4.58 0.83 8.61
CA HIS A 219 3.43 0.60 9.48
C HIS A 219 3.59 1.27 10.86
N ARG A 220 4.81 1.35 11.42
CA ARG A 220 5.07 2.07 12.68
C ARG A 220 4.97 3.56 12.51
N ILE A 221 5.51 4.09 11.38
CA ILE A 221 5.38 5.51 11.05
C ILE A 221 3.90 5.88 10.98
N LEU A 222 3.10 5.14 10.22
CA LEU A 222 1.66 5.40 10.08
C LEU A 222 0.91 5.28 11.41
N ALA A 223 1.25 4.28 12.24
CA ALA A 223 0.67 4.12 13.57
C ALA A 223 0.95 5.32 14.48
N MET A 224 2.21 5.78 14.54
CA MET A 224 2.60 6.93 15.35
C MET A 224 1.92 8.23 14.87
N PHE A 225 1.93 8.51 13.57
CA PHE A 225 1.27 9.71 13.02
C PHE A 225 -0.24 9.67 13.26
N ARG A 226 -0.88 8.50 13.21
CA ARG A 226 -2.28 8.33 13.59
C ARG A 226 -2.49 8.59 15.07
N GLY A 227 -1.63 8.07 15.95
CA GLY A 227 -1.69 8.31 17.39
C GLY A 227 -1.53 9.80 17.74
N GLU A 228 -0.69 10.53 17.02
CA GLU A 228 -0.58 11.99 17.14
C GLU A 228 -1.83 12.72 16.66
N LYS A 229 -2.39 12.33 15.49
CA LYS A 229 -3.64 12.89 14.95
C LYS A 229 -4.85 12.65 15.86
N GLU A 230 -4.87 11.51 16.56
CA GLU A 230 -5.90 11.19 17.58
C GLU A 230 -5.59 11.83 18.94
N GLU A 231 -4.57 12.68 19.04
CA GLU A 231 -4.15 13.38 20.26
C GLU A 231 -3.76 12.45 21.43
N ILE A 232 -3.28 11.25 21.12
CA ILE A 232 -2.81 10.26 22.09
C ILE A 232 -1.29 10.37 22.29
N LEU A 233 -0.54 10.57 21.21
CA LEU A 233 0.92 10.59 21.20
C LEU A 233 1.46 12.00 20.93
N ASP A 234 2.61 12.30 21.54
CA ASP A 234 3.47 13.42 21.16
C ASP A 234 4.70 12.87 20.44
N LEU A 235 4.92 13.33 19.19
CA LEU A 235 6.03 12.90 18.35
C LEU A 235 7.09 13.99 18.24
N GLN A 236 8.35 13.61 18.45
CA GLN A 236 9.50 14.51 18.31
C GLN A 236 10.61 13.86 17.50
N ILE A 237 11.19 14.61 16.58
CA ILE A 237 12.45 14.25 15.95
C ILE A 237 13.57 14.78 16.82
N GLN A 238 14.35 13.88 17.42
CA GLN A 238 15.51 14.19 18.22
C GLN A 238 16.75 14.17 17.32
N PRO A 239 17.41 15.33 17.08
CA PRO A 239 18.55 15.40 16.18
C PRO A 239 19.73 14.53 16.62
N GLU A 240 19.95 14.43 17.93
CA GLU A 240 21.04 13.69 18.58
C GLU A 240 20.46 12.70 19.59
N ALA A 241 21.15 11.58 19.80
CA ALA A 241 20.73 10.56 20.78
C ALA A 241 20.81 11.10 22.22
N GLU A 242 21.77 11.97 22.49
CA GLU A 242 21.94 12.67 23.77
C GLU A 242 22.09 14.16 23.52
N ALA A 243 21.38 14.96 24.28
CA ALA A 243 21.51 16.41 24.19
C ALA A 243 22.91 16.85 24.64
N PRO A 244 23.56 17.79 23.93
CA PRO A 244 24.86 18.29 24.36
C PRO A 244 24.78 18.96 25.73
N PRO A 245 25.87 18.91 26.54
CA PRO A 245 25.91 19.58 27.84
C PRO A 245 25.56 21.08 27.72
N PRO A 246 24.96 21.69 28.76
CA PRO A 246 24.64 23.11 28.74
C PRO A 246 25.87 23.97 28.39
N GLY A 247 25.72 24.86 27.40
CA GLY A 247 26.79 25.75 26.95
C GLY A 247 27.68 25.20 25.84
N VAL A 248 27.67 23.90 25.59
CA VAL A 248 28.42 23.26 24.49
C VAL A 248 27.56 23.32 23.20
N PRO A 249 28.11 23.79 22.07
CA PRO A 249 27.40 23.75 20.78
C PRO A 249 27.15 22.31 20.33
N SER A 250 25.98 22.06 19.77
CA SER A 250 25.64 20.78 19.11
C SER A 250 26.45 20.56 17.83
N ALA A 251 26.48 19.32 17.33
CA ALA A 251 27.13 19.02 16.06
C ALA A 251 26.57 19.89 14.90
N TYR A 252 25.29 20.17 14.92
CA TYR A 252 24.61 21.02 13.93
C TYR A 252 25.00 22.50 14.07
N GLU A 253 25.04 23.02 15.31
CA GLU A 253 25.50 24.39 15.59
C GLU A 253 26.94 24.58 15.13
N LEU A 254 27.84 23.60 15.36
CA LEU A 254 29.23 23.62 14.88
C LEU A 254 29.33 23.69 13.34
N LYS A 255 28.44 23.05 12.62
CA LYS A 255 28.41 23.14 11.14
C LYS A 255 27.97 24.51 10.65
N ILE A 256 26.95 25.09 11.26
CA ILE A 256 26.55 26.46 10.98
C ILE A 256 27.74 27.42 11.26
N MET A 257 28.37 27.29 12.41
CA MET A 257 29.56 28.07 12.78
C MET A 257 30.66 27.94 11.73
N LYS A 258 31.00 26.69 11.33
CA LYS A 258 32.02 26.42 10.30
C LYS A 258 31.68 27.06 8.96
N ARG A 259 30.43 26.99 8.52
CA ARG A 259 29.97 27.54 7.23
C ARG A 259 30.16 29.06 7.14
N PHE A 260 29.96 29.76 8.26
CA PHE A 260 30.03 31.21 8.35
C PHE A 260 31.30 31.74 9.04
N GLY A 261 32.30 30.91 9.25
CA GLY A 261 33.59 31.31 9.83
C GLY A 261 33.53 31.76 11.29
N ILE A 262 32.50 31.31 12.05
CA ILE A 262 32.31 31.64 13.47
C ILE A 262 33.08 30.65 14.33
N ALA A 263 33.91 31.16 15.27
CA ALA A 263 34.69 30.36 16.17
C ALA A 263 34.84 31.05 17.54
N ASP A 264 34.92 30.27 18.63
CA ASP A 264 35.20 30.82 19.96
C ASP A 264 36.73 31.04 20.18
N LEU A 265 37.17 32.19 19.75
CA LEU A 265 38.56 32.63 19.93
C LEU A 265 38.71 33.63 21.08
N LYS A 266 37.70 33.76 21.95
CA LYS A 266 37.64 34.67 23.07
C LYS A 266 37.67 36.17 22.69
N ARG A 267 37.23 36.48 21.48
CA ARG A 267 37.03 37.87 21.01
C ARG A 267 35.73 38.44 21.57
N ALA A 268 35.58 39.74 21.59
CA ALA A 268 34.42 40.43 22.18
C ALA A 268 33.06 40.00 21.55
N GLY A 269 33.04 39.79 20.24
CA GLY A 269 31.84 39.41 19.50
C GLY A 269 31.54 37.90 19.43
N ASP A 270 32.50 37.03 19.75
CA ASP A 270 32.34 35.58 19.54
C ASP A 270 31.14 35.00 20.29
N ARG A 271 30.94 35.41 21.55
CA ARG A 271 29.80 34.93 22.33
C ARG A 271 28.46 35.32 21.72
N TRP A 272 28.31 36.54 21.25
CA TRP A 272 27.08 37.01 20.63
C TRP A 272 26.79 36.26 19.32
N LEU A 273 27.82 35.96 18.50
CA LEU A 273 27.70 35.20 17.28
C LEU A 273 27.31 33.73 17.56
N ILE A 274 27.95 33.10 18.55
CA ILE A 274 27.62 31.73 18.96
C ILE A 274 26.18 31.64 19.49
N ASP A 275 25.76 32.62 20.32
CA ASP A 275 24.38 32.66 20.79
C ASP A 275 23.39 32.95 19.65
N THR A 276 23.78 33.70 18.61
CA THR A 276 23.00 33.90 17.38
C THR A 276 22.86 32.61 16.58
N VAL A 277 23.93 31.82 16.44
CA VAL A 277 23.87 30.47 15.78
C VAL A 277 22.95 29.54 16.57
N ARG A 278 23.10 29.50 17.91
CA ARG A 278 22.23 28.69 18.76
C ARG A 278 20.76 29.08 18.63
N TRP A 279 20.49 30.40 18.58
CA TRP A 279 19.16 30.93 18.36
C TRP A 279 18.61 30.50 16.99
N ALA A 280 19.39 30.66 15.92
CA ALA A 280 19.03 30.26 14.57
C ALA A 280 18.69 28.75 14.50
N TRP A 281 19.55 27.91 15.07
CA TRP A 281 19.33 26.47 15.11
C TRP A 281 18.01 26.12 15.80
N ARG A 282 17.82 26.56 17.03
CA ARG A 282 16.68 26.14 17.86
C ARG A 282 15.33 26.71 17.42
N THR A 283 15.32 27.94 16.93
CA THR A 283 14.04 28.64 16.65
C THR A 283 13.63 28.62 15.20
N LYS A 284 14.53 28.31 14.28
CA LYS A 284 14.24 28.35 12.85
C LYS A 284 14.70 27.11 12.10
N ILE A 285 15.99 26.84 12.03
CA ILE A 285 16.55 25.76 11.19
C ILE A 285 16.05 24.39 11.64
N GLN A 286 16.13 24.05 12.92
CA GLN A 286 15.66 22.77 13.45
C GLN A 286 14.13 22.61 13.24
N VAL A 287 13.35 23.67 13.40
CA VAL A 287 11.91 23.66 13.16
C VAL A 287 11.61 23.39 11.69
N HIS A 288 12.30 24.08 10.79
CA HIS A 288 12.19 23.88 9.35
C HIS A 288 12.53 22.43 8.97
N LEU A 289 13.70 21.93 9.39
CA LEU A 289 14.14 20.57 9.11
C LEU A 289 13.23 19.50 9.73
N ASN A 290 12.66 19.74 10.90
CA ASN A 290 11.68 18.82 11.49
C ASN A 290 10.43 18.65 10.60
N ILE A 291 9.93 19.74 10.01
CA ILE A 291 8.80 19.69 9.09
C ILE A 291 9.18 18.87 7.85
N ASP A 292 10.33 19.15 7.26
CA ASP A 292 10.82 18.46 6.07
C ASP A 292 11.02 16.95 6.30
N LEU A 293 11.64 16.58 7.43
CA LEU A 293 11.89 15.20 7.77
C LEU A 293 10.61 14.43 8.11
N ARG A 294 9.65 15.08 8.76
CA ARG A 294 8.32 14.49 8.98
C ARG A 294 7.60 14.23 7.68
N MET A 295 7.65 15.17 6.72
CA MET A 295 7.09 14.97 5.38
C MET A 295 7.80 13.85 4.62
N ARG A 296 9.13 13.77 4.72
CA ARG A 296 9.92 12.70 4.09
C ARG A 296 9.55 11.32 4.65
N LEU A 297 9.42 11.19 5.98
CA LEU A 297 8.95 9.97 6.65
C LEU A 297 7.54 9.58 6.19
N TRP A 298 6.62 10.55 6.20
CA TRP A 298 5.26 10.32 5.75
C TRP A 298 5.20 9.83 4.30
N ASN A 299 5.85 10.53 3.39
CA ASN A 299 5.87 10.17 1.96
C ASN A 299 6.48 8.79 1.71
N SER A 300 7.54 8.44 2.44
CA SER A 300 8.15 7.11 2.38
C SER A 300 7.19 6.02 2.87
N ALA A 301 6.56 6.25 4.03
CA ALA A 301 5.61 5.32 4.62
C ALA A 301 4.34 5.15 3.77
N GLU A 302 3.81 6.25 3.22
CA GLU A 302 2.67 6.24 2.31
C GLU A 302 2.99 5.45 1.04
N THR A 303 4.13 5.69 0.40
CA THR A 303 4.52 5.00 -0.83
C THR A 303 4.61 3.50 -0.61
N GLU A 304 5.25 3.07 0.47
CA GLU A 304 5.35 1.65 0.80
C GLU A 304 3.99 1.04 1.16
N ALA A 305 3.14 1.75 1.90
CA ALA A 305 1.79 1.28 2.23
C ALA A 305 0.93 1.13 0.97
N VAL A 306 0.96 2.09 0.05
CA VAL A 306 0.25 2.01 -1.24
C VAL A 306 0.73 0.80 -2.04
N ARG A 307 2.05 0.54 -2.08
CA ARG A 307 2.63 -0.64 -2.74
C ARG A 307 2.09 -1.95 -2.14
N VAL A 308 2.04 -2.05 -0.82
CA VAL A 308 1.49 -3.21 -0.12
C VAL A 308 0.00 -3.39 -0.43
N PHE A 309 -0.78 -2.30 -0.42
CA PHE A 309 -2.22 -2.36 -0.71
C PHE A 309 -2.49 -2.74 -2.17
N ALA A 310 -1.69 -2.23 -3.10
CA ALA A 310 -1.74 -2.61 -4.51
C ALA A 310 -1.48 -4.10 -4.69
N SER A 311 -0.47 -4.64 -4.00
CA SER A 311 -0.19 -6.08 -4.02
C SER A 311 -1.32 -6.91 -3.42
N ASN A 312 -1.87 -6.50 -2.27
CA ASN A 312 -2.99 -7.22 -1.64
C ASN A 312 -4.25 -7.21 -2.53
N LEU A 313 -4.54 -6.08 -3.18
CA LEU A 313 -5.66 -6.01 -4.13
C LEU A 313 -5.43 -6.93 -5.33
N ARG A 314 -4.21 -6.95 -5.89
CA ARG A 314 -3.84 -7.87 -6.99
C ARG A 314 -4.08 -9.32 -6.61
N ASP A 315 -3.65 -9.71 -5.41
CA ASP A 315 -3.82 -11.08 -4.90
C ASP A 315 -5.30 -11.45 -4.76
N LEU A 316 -6.15 -10.52 -4.30
CA LEU A 316 -7.59 -10.72 -4.22
C LEU A 316 -8.24 -10.87 -5.61
N LEU A 317 -7.87 -10.00 -6.56
CA LEU A 317 -8.44 -10.00 -7.90
C LEU A 317 -8.03 -11.24 -8.69
N LEU A 318 -6.79 -11.71 -8.51
CA LEU A 318 -6.23 -12.90 -9.18
C LEU A 318 -6.39 -14.17 -8.36
N ALA A 319 -7.21 -14.19 -7.31
CA ALA A 319 -7.52 -15.40 -6.58
C ALA A 319 -8.21 -16.45 -7.49
N ALA A 320 -8.01 -17.73 -7.16
CA ALA A 320 -8.52 -18.85 -7.95
C ALA A 320 -10.05 -18.81 -8.10
N PRO A 321 -10.60 -18.72 -9.32
CA PRO A 321 -12.04 -18.77 -9.52
C PRO A 321 -12.56 -20.22 -9.36
N ALA A 322 -13.64 -20.41 -8.61
CA ALA A 322 -14.30 -21.71 -8.49
C ALA A 322 -15.05 -22.10 -9.78
N GLY A 323 -15.26 -21.14 -10.67
CA GLY A 323 -15.88 -21.35 -11.97
C GLY A 323 -17.41 -21.49 -11.92
N THR A 324 -17.95 -22.09 -12.95
CA THR A 324 -19.40 -22.22 -13.20
C THR A 324 -20.05 -23.30 -12.34
N ARG A 325 -20.17 -23.04 -11.02
CA ARG A 325 -20.78 -23.94 -10.03
C ARG A 325 -21.91 -23.27 -9.31
N VAL A 326 -22.98 -24.03 -9.01
CA VAL A 326 -24.08 -23.51 -8.19
C VAL A 326 -23.58 -23.20 -6.79
N THR A 327 -23.67 -21.94 -6.39
CA THR A 327 -23.08 -21.45 -5.16
C THR A 327 -24.11 -20.81 -4.25
N MET A 328 -24.13 -21.19 -2.98
CA MET A 328 -24.89 -20.56 -1.92
C MET A 328 -24.01 -19.56 -1.18
N GLY A 329 -24.35 -18.28 -1.19
CA GLY A 329 -23.68 -17.22 -0.44
C GLY A 329 -24.37 -16.98 0.89
N LEU A 330 -23.57 -16.93 1.95
CA LEU A 330 -24.00 -16.62 3.30
C LEU A 330 -23.32 -15.32 3.76
N ASP A 331 -24.12 -14.28 4.01
CA ASP A 331 -23.65 -13.00 4.57
C ASP A 331 -23.99 -12.99 6.07
N PRO A 332 -22.98 -13.20 6.95
CA PRO A 332 -23.21 -13.41 8.37
C PRO A 332 -23.71 -12.17 9.11
N GLY A 333 -24.57 -12.35 10.12
CA GLY A 333 -25.00 -11.26 11.00
C GLY A 333 -25.77 -11.77 12.21
N TYR A 334 -25.54 -11.16 13.38
CA TYR A 334 -26.27 -11.54 14.59
C TYR A 334 -27.70 -11.00 14.59
N ARG A 335 -27.89 -9.70 14.72
CA ARG A 335 -29.21 -9.08 14.89
C ARG A 335 -30.08 -9.13 13.65
N THR A 336 -29.47 -8.92 12.49
CA THR A 336 -30.18 -8.87 11.21
C THR A 336 -30.34 -10.26 10.57
N GLY A 337 -29.83 -11.30 11.21
CA GLY A 337 -29.80 -12.66 10.68
C GLY A 337 -28.74 -12.85 9.59
N VAL A 338 -28.56 -14.10 9.17
CA VAL A 338 -27.69 -14.49 8.05
C VAL A 338 -28.50 -14.36 6.75
N LYS A 339 -28.01 -13.55 5.82
CA LYS A 339 -28.61 -13.41 4.48
C LYS A 339 -28.09 -14.52 3.60
N VAL A 340 -29.01 -15.14 2.87
CA VAL A 340 -28.74 -16.29 2.01
C VAL A 340 -29.11 -15.96 0.59
N ALA A 341 -28.24 -16.21 -0.34
CA ALA A 341 -28.51 -16.13 -1.76
C ALA A 341 -27.97 -17.38 -2.47
N VAL A 342 -28.75 -17.95 -3.37
CA VAL A 342 -28.29 -19.03 -4.25
C VAL A 342 -28.13 -18.45 -5.65
N VAL A 343 -26.94 -18.65 -6.23
CA VAL A 343 -26.66 -18.30 -7.62
C VAL A 343 -26.40 -19.55 -8.42
N ASP A 344 -26.90 -19.58 -9.64
CA ASP A 344 -26.65 -20.69 -10.57
C ASP A 344 -25.23 -20.65 -11.15
N ALA A 345 -24.92 -21.59 -12.02
CA ALA A 345 -23.63 -21.71 -12.68
C ALA A 345 -23.22 -20.48 -13.53
N THR A 346 -24.19 -19.63 -13.89
CA THR A 346 -23.95 -18.39 -14.65
C THR A 346 -23.86 -17.14 -13.76
N GLY A 347 -24.01 -17.31 -12.45
CA GLY A 347 -24.05 -16.20 -11.49
C GLY A 347 -25.42 -15.52 -11.36
N LYS A 348 -26.47 -16.05 -12.01
CA LYS A 348 -27.84 -15.55 -11.88
C LYS A 348 -28.42 -15.94 -10.52
N VAL A 349 -29.06 -15.00 -9.85
CA VAL A 349 -29.77 -15.26 -8.58
C VAL A 349 -31.00 -16.12 -8.85
N VAL A 350 -31.10 -17.28 -8.20
CA VAL A 350 -32.22 -18.23 -8.33
C VAL A 350 -33.07 -18.33 -7.08
N ASP A 351 -32.50 -18.01 -5.91
CA ASP A 351 -33.26 -17.99 -4.65
C ASP A 351 -32.58 -17.09 -3.61
N THR A 352 -33.37 -16.51 -2.71
CA THR A 352 -32.86 -15.68 -1.61
C THR A 352 -33.73 -15.83 -0.37
N THR A 353 -33.12 -15.77 0.83
CA THR A 353 -33.81 -15.76 2.11
C THR A 353 -32.97 -15.15 3.22
N ALA A 354 -33.56 -14.97 4.38
CA ALA A 354 -32.84 -14.65 5.61
C ALA A 354 -33.12 -15.74 6.65
N ILE A 355 -32.11 -16.13 7.40
CA ILE A 355 -32.19 -17.11 8.49
C ILE A 355 -31.65 -16.52 9.78
N TYR A 356 -32.08 -17.03 10.93
CA TYR A 356 -31.76 -16.44 12.23
C TYR A 356 -31.18 -17.49 13.20
N PRO A 357 -30.07 -18.14 12.86
CA PRO A 357 -29.51 -19.21 13.70
C PRO A 357 -28.87 -18.71 14.99
N HIS A 358 -28.48 -17.44 15.04
CA HIS A 358 -27.71 -16.85 16.14
C HIS A 358 -28.61 -16.08 17.13
N GLU A 359 -28.00 -15.58 18.21
CA GLU A 359 -28.71 -14.69 19.15
C GLU A 359 -29.16 -13.41 18.41
N PRO A 360 -30.33 -12.87 18.80
CA PRO A 360 -31.21 -13.29 19.91
C PRO A 360 -32.20 -14.41 19.56
N GLN A 361 -32.46 -14.71 18.27
CA GLN A 361 -33.57 -15.60 17.84
C GLN A 361 -33.24 -17.09 18.01
N ARG A 362 -31.98 -17.53 17.89
CA ARG A 362 -31.48 -18.92 18.08
C ARG A 362 -32.24 -20.00 17.31
N GLN A 363 -32.69 -19.69 16.08
CA GLN A 363 -33.47 -20.62 15.23
C GLN A 363 -32.51 -21.55 14.44
N TRP A 364 -31.67 -22.32 15.14
CA TRP A 364 -30.63 -23.14 14.54
C TRP A 364 -31.21 -24.23 13.62
N ASN A 365 -32.12 -25.07 14.16
CA ASN A 365 -32.69 -26.19 13.38
C ASN A 365 -33.56 -25.74 12.21
N GLU A 366 -34.30 -24.66 12.36
CA GLU A 366 -35.12 -24.06 11.30
C GLU A 366 -34.23 -23.49 10.20
N SER A 367 -33.11 -22.93 10.58
CA SER A 367 -32.07 -22.42 9.65
C SER A 367 -31.45 -23.55 8.86
N LEU A 368 -31.04 -24.64 9.51
CA LEU A 368 -30.51 -25.84 8.84
C LEU A 368 -31.54 -26.45 7.89
N ALA A 369 -32.80 -26.59 8.29
CA ALA A 369 -33.87 -27.11 7.44
C ALA A 369 -34.10 -26.22 6.20
N THR A 370 -34.01 -24.91 6.37
CA THR A 370 -34.14 -23.93 5.26
C THR A 370 -32.96 -24.04 4.29
N LEU A 371 -31.73 -24.03 4.81
CA LEU A 371 -30.53 -24.20 3.96
C LEU A 371 -30.53 -25.57 3.25
N GLY A 372 -30.94 -26.63 3.94
CA GLY A 372 -31.03 -27.98 3.35
C GLY A 372 -32.03 -28.04 2.19
N ARG A 373 -33.21 -27.43 2.35
CA ARG A 373 -34.20 -27.35 1.25
C ARG A 373 -33.64 -26.60 0.03
N LEU A 374 -32.95 -25.47 0.25
CA LEU A 374 -32.35 -24.70 -0.83
C LEU A 374 -31.21 -25.48 -1.51
N ALA A 375 -30.36 -26.15 -0.72
CA ALA A 375 -29.26 -26.93 -1.22
C ALA A 375 -29.72 -28.09 -2.12
N ILE A 376 -30.75 -28.83 -1.70
CA ILE A 376 -31.33 -29.92 -2.48
C ILE A 376 -32.05 -29.39 -3.72
N LYS A 377 -32.88 -28.35 -3.58
CA LYS A 377 -33.68 -27.76 -4.66
C LYS A 377 -32.79 -27.30 -5.83
N HIS A 378 -31.68 -26.64 -5.51
CA HIS A 378 -30.81 -26.02 -6.50
C HIS A 378 -29.52 -26.84 -6.78
N LYS A 379 -29.36 -28.01 -6.14
CA LYS A 379 -28.15 -28.85 -6.26
C LYS A 379 -26.87 -28.04 -5.99
N VAL A 380 -26.84 -27.35 -4.85
CA VAL A 380 -25.71 -26.51 -4.45
C VAL A 380 -24.43 -27.34 -4.34
N GLU A 381 -23.37 -26.84 -4.95
CA GLU A 381 -22.03 -27.46 -4.94
C GLU A 381 -21.06 -26.75 -4.00
N LEU A 382 -21.24 -25.42 -3.83
CA LEU A 382 -20.37 -24.59 -3.02
C LEU A 382 -21.16 -23.73 -2.04
N ILE A 383 -20.61 -23.53 -0.85
CA ILE A 383 -21.12 -22.59 0.15
C ILE A 383 -20.04 -21.54 0.40
N ALA A 384 -20.31 -20.30 0.01
CA ALA A 384 -19.44 -19.15 0.23
C ALA A 384 -19.90 -18.41 1.51
N ILE A 385 -19.03 -18.24 2.50
CA ILE A 385 -19.33 -17.63 3.77
C ILE A 385 -18.51 -16.35 3.88
N GLY A 386 -19.17 -15.19 4.10
CA GLY A 386 -18.49 -13.94 4.35
C GLY A 386 -17.65 -14.01 5.65
N ASN A 387 -16.50 -13.33 5.66
CA ASN A 387 -15.57 -13.36 6.80
C ASN A 387 -15.84 -12.27 7.86
N GLY A 388 -17.03 -11.66 7.87
CA GLY A 388 -17.41 -10.62 8.82
C GLY A 388 -17.91 -11.12 10.17
N THR A 389 -18.73 -10.28 10.82
CA THR A 389 -19.30 -10.56 12.13
C THR A 389 -20.20 -11.78 12.09
N ALA A 390 -20.07 -12.73 13.04
CA ALA A 390 -20.77 -14.02 13.09
C ALA A 390 -20.35 -15.04 12.00
N SER A 391 -19.24 -14.82 11.30
CA SER A 391 -18.70 -15.75 10.29
C SER A 391 -18.45 -17.14 10.89
N ARG A 392 -17.91 -17.22 12.11
CA ARG A 392 -17.57 -18.45 12.79
C ARG A 392 -18.79 -19.32 13.10
N GLU A 393 -19.83 -18.69 13.63
CA GLU A 393 -21.09 -19.36 13.95
C GLU A 393 -21.78 -19.82 12.67
N THR A 394 -21.73 -19.00 11.63
CA THR A 394 -22.25 -19.34 10.30
C THR A 394 -21.44 -20.49 9.66
N ASP A 395 -20.13 -20.53 9.86
CA ASP A 395 -19.28 -21.62 9.40
C ASP A 395 -19.60 -22.95 10.09
N LYS A 396 -19.91 -22.93 11.41
CA LYS A 396 -20.42 -24.13 12.14
C LYS A 396 -21.74 -24.60 11.55
N LEU A 397 -22.66 -23.70 11.27
CA LEU A 397 -23.96 -24.01 10.65
C LEU A 397 -23.76 -24.68 9.27
N ALA A 398 -22.89 -24.11 8.45
CA ALA A 398 -22.55 -24.68 7.13
C ALA A 398 -21.86 -26.05 7.24
N THR A 399 -21.02 -26.25 8.27
CA THR A 399 -20.39 -27.56 8.54
C THR A 399 -21.43 -28.63 8.84
N GLU A 400 -22.41 -28.31 9.68
CA GLU A 400 -23.48 -29.23 10.03
C GLU A 400 -24.37 -29.54 8.82
N LEU A 401 -24.66 -28.52 7.98
CA LEU A 401 -25.38 -28.70 6.72
C LEU A 401 -24.64 -29.66 5.77
N VAL A 402 -23.35 -29.46 5.57
CA VAL A 402 -22.52 -30.31 4.70
C VAL A 402 -22.49 -31.77 5.21
N LYS A 403 -22.33 -31.94 6.53
CA LYS A 403 -22.37 -33.29 7.18
C LYS A 403 -23.74 -33.94 7.06
N GLY A 404 -24.82 -33.15 7.08
CA GLY A 404 -26.20 -33.64 6.97
C GLY A 404 -26.64 -34.05 5.57
N LEU A 405 -25.91 -33.63 4.52
CA LEU A 405 -26.25 -33.88 3.10
C LEU A 405 -25.01 -34.34 2.31
N PRO A 406 -24.39 -35.50 2.68
CA PRO A 406 -23.16 -35.96 2.07
C PRO A 406 -23.31 -36.33 0.58
N GLU A 407 -24.53 -36.64 0.13
CA GLU A 407 -24.85 -36.95 -1.27
C GLU A 407 -24.61 -35.74 -2.22
N LEU A 408 -24.73 -34.51 -1.75
CA LEU A 408 -24.49 -33.30 -2.58
C LEU A 408 -23.01 -32.99 -2.73
N LYS A 409 -22.12 -33.60 -1.94
CA LYS A 409 -20.66 -33.37 -1.98
C LYS A 409 -20.29 -31.87 -1.93
N MET A 410 -21.05 -31.09 -1.17
CA MET A 410 -20.84 -29.65 -1.04
C MET A 410 -19.51 -29.34 -0.35
N ASN A 411 -18.85 -28.27 -0.79
CA ASN A 411 -17.69 -27.71 -0.13
C ASN A 411 -18.05 -26.32 0.42
N LYS A 412 -17.59 -26.00 1.63
CA LYS A 412 -17.74 -24.66 2.23
C LYS A 412 -16.41 -23.91 2.19
N ILE A 413 -16.46 -22.61 1.94
CA ILE A 413 -15.28 -21.76 1.83
C ILE A 413 -15.61 -20.39 2.41
N VAL A 414 -14.72 -19.89 3.29
CA VAL A 414 -14.81 -18.53 3.77
C VAL A 414 -14.17 -17.60 2.75
N VAL A 415 -14.90 -16.58 2.34
CA VAL A 415 -14.46 -15.57 1.35
C VAL A 415 -14.45 -14.19 1.98
N SER A 416 -13.56 -13.33 1.49
CA SER A 416 -13.52 -11.93 1.92
C SER A 416 -14.81 -11.21 1.51
N GLU A 417 -15.50 -10.59 2.46
CA GLU A 417 -16.66 -9.73 2.20
C GLU A 417 -16.29 -8.25 2.03
N ALA A 418 -14.98 -7.93 1.97
CA ALA A 418 -14.51 -6.56 1.83
C ALA A 418 -15.21 -5.83 0.67
N GLY A 419 -15.80 -4.66 0.96
CA GLY A 419 -16.54 -3.86 0.00
C GLY A 419 -17.93 -4.41 -0.41
N ALA A 420 -18.39 -5.57 0.10
CA ALA A 420 -19.71 -6.10 -0.24
C ALA A 420 -20.86 -5.16 0.17
N SER A 421 -20.73 -4.48 1.30
CA SER A 421 -21.69 -3.47 1.75
C SER A 421 -21.71 -2.24 0.84
N VAL A 422 -20.55 -1.83 0.30
CA VAL A 422 -20.46 -0.73 -0.66
C VAL A 422 -21.12 -1.11 -1.99
N TYR A 423 -20.85 -2.32 -2.47
CA TYR A 423 -21.54 -2.85 -3.65
C TYR A 423 -23.04 -2.88 -3.46
N SER A 424 -23.54 -3.47 -2.36
CA SER A 424 -25.00 -3.64 -2.14
C SER A 424 -25.75 -2.31 -2.11
N ALA A 425 -25.13 -1.24 -1.64
CA ALA A 425 -25.71 0.11 -1.60
C ALA A 425 -25.47 0.93 -2.89
N SER A 426 -24.72 0.41 -3.86
CA SER A 426 -24.38 1.15 -5.07
C SER A 426 -25.55 1.27 -6.05
N ALA A 427 -25.52 2.31 -6.90
CA ALA A 427 -26.47 2.48 -8.00
C ALA A 427 -26.40 1.27 -8.95
N PHE A 428 -25.19 0.81 -9.27
CA PHE A 428 -24.97 -0.35 -10.13
C PHE A 428 -25.67 -1.62 -9.60
N ALA A 429 -25.54 -1.92 -8.30
CA ALA A 429 -26.21 -3.08 -7.70
C ALA A 429 -27.75 -2.94 -7.71
N SER A 430 -28.27 -1.70 -7.64
CA SER A 430 -29.71 -1.41 -7.76
C SER A 430 -30.23 -1.65 -9.16
N GLU A 431 -29.44 -1.34 -10.17
CA GLU A 431 -29.75 -1.62 -11.58
C GLU A 431 -29.59 -3.10 -11.92
N GLU A 432 -28.55 -3.77 -11.41
CA GLU A 432 -28.29 -5.18 -11.65
C GLU A 432 -29.30 -6.10 -10.95
N LEU A 433 -29.78 -5.71 -9.77
CA LEU A 433 -30.66 -6.49 -8.89
C LEU A 433 -31.87 -5.67 -8.43
N PRO A 434 -32.71 -5.16 -9.35
CA PRO A 434 -33.79 -4.19 -9.03
C PRO A 434 -34.87 -4.76 -8.11
N GLY A 435 -35.09 -6.07 -8.16
CA GLY A 435 -36.09 -6.77 -7.32
C GLY A 435 -35.57 -7.24 -5.97
N LEU A 436 -34.30 -6.97 -5.63
CA LEU A 436 -33.67 -7.50 -4.43
C LEU A 436 -33.44 -6.41 -3.38
N ASP A 437 -33.81 -6.72 -2.15
CA ASP A 437 -33.50 -5.85 -1.01
C ASP A 437 -31.99 -5.65 -0.85
N VAL A 438 -31.60 -4.43 -0.47
CA VAL A 438 -30.18 -4.04 -0.33
C VAL A 438 -29.40 -4.99 0.58
N THR A 439 -30.06 -5.53 1.63
CA THR A 439 -29.42 -6.44 2.59
C THR A 439 -29.08 -7.81 2.00
N LEU A 440 -29.80 -8.26 0.97
CA LEU A 440 -29.60 -9.55 0.31
C LEU A 440 -28.53 -9.49 -0.79
N ARG A 441 -28.27 -8.30 -1.36
CA ARG A 441 -27.27 -8.11 -2.43
C ARG A 441 -25.84 -8.45 -1.96
N GLY A 442 -25.55 -8.29 -0.65
CA GLY A 442 -24.29 -8.71 -0.06
C GLY A 442 -24.04 -10.20 -0.20
N ALA A 443 -25.03 -11.04 0.11
CA ALA A 443 -24.94 -12.49 -0.02
C ALA A 443 -24.77 -12.94 -1.48
N VAL A 444 -25.41 -12.23 -2.43
CA VAL A 444 -25.20 -12.47 -3.88
C VAL A 444 -23.76 -12.18 -4.27
N SER A 445 -23.21 -11.05 -3.83
CA SER A 445 -21.82 -10.69 -4.11
C SER A 445 -20.84 -11.71 -3.52
N ILE A 446 -21.06 -12.18 -2.29
CA ILE A 446 -20.25 -13.21 -1.64
C ILE A 446 -20.26 -14.52 -2.45
N ALA A 447 -21.41 -14.94 -2.95
CA ALA A 447 -21.52 -16.14 -3.80
C ALA A 447 -20.76 -16.00 -5.12
N ARG A 448 -20.96 -14.86 -5.82
CA ARG A 448 -20.34 -14.57 -7.12
C ARG A 448 -18.82 -14.39 -7.01
N ARG A 449 -18.30 -13.84 -5.89
CA ARG A 449 -16.85 -13.74 -5.64
C ARG A 449 -16.17 -15.08 -5.59
N LEU A 450 -16.85 -16.12 -5.11
CA LEU A 450 -16.29 -17.44 -5.12
C LEU A 450 -16.26 -18.01 -6.55
N GLN A 451 -17.28 -17.72 -7.37
CA GLN A 451 -17.31 -18.15 -8.76
C GLN A 451 -16.21 -17.45 -9.58
N ASP A 452 -16.13 -16.13 -9.53
CA ASP A 452 -15.08 -15.31 -10.16
C ASP A 452 -14.78 -14.05 -9.36
N PRO A 453 -13.68 -14.03 -8.57
CA PRO A 453 -13.30 -12.86 -7.77
C PRO A 453 -13.11 -11.59 -8.59
N LEU A 454 -12.44 -11.69 -9.75
CA LEU A 454 -12.15 -10.55 -10.61
C LEU A 454 -13.44 -9.93 -11.15
N ALA A 455 -14.32 -10.74 -11.74
CA ALA A 455 -15.56 -10.28 -12.36
C ALA A 455 -16.49 -9.58 -11.36
N GLU A 456 -16.45 -9.99 -10.09
CA GLU A 456 -17.28 -9.39 -9.05
C GLU A 456 -16.63 -8.16 -8.39
N LEU A 457 -15.34 -8.24 -8.03
CA LEU A 457 -14.66 -7.15 -7.32
C LEU A 457 -14.49 -5.88 -8.16
N VAL A 458 -14.41 -5.98 -9.48
CA VAL A 458 -14.34 -4.80 -10.38
C VAL A 458 -15.58 -3.92 -10.33
N LYS A 459 -16.71 -4.42 -9.81
CA LYS A 459 -17.94 -3.66 -9.59
C LYS A 459 -17.86 -2.69 -8.42
N ILE A 460 -16.82 -2.82 -7.60
CA ILE A 460 -16.58 -2.04 -6.38
C ILE A 460 -15.47 -1.04 -6.66
N GLU A 461 -15.62 0.17 -6.16
CA GLU A 461 -14.53 1.15 -6.21
C GLU A 461 -13.31 0.59 -5.46
N PRO A 462 -12.12 0.50 -6.09
CA PRO A 462 -10.97 -0.22 -5.52
C PRO A 462 -10.58 0.25 -4.12
N LYS A 463 -10.66 1.57 -3.85
CA LYS A 463 -10.37 2.13 -2.51
C LYS A 463 -11.39 1.73 -1.44
N ALA A 464 -12.59 1.24 -1.81
CA ALA A 464 -13.59 0.75 -0.88
C ALA A 464 -13.37 -0.73 -0.50
N ILE A 465 -12.48 -1.42 -1.22
CA ILE A 465 -12.02 -2.75 -0.85
C ILE A 465 -10.97 -2.59 0.24
N GLY A 466 -11.22 -3.14 1.43
CA GLY A 466 -10.30 -3.08 2.55
C GLY A 466 -9.09 -4.00 2.32
N VAL A 467 -7.97 -3.45 1.89
CA VAL A 467 -6.75 -4.20 1.56
C VAL A 467 -5.57 -3.91 2.49
N GLY A 468 -5.76 -3.09 3.53
CA GLY A 468 -4.69 -2.81 4.50
C GLY A 468 -5.11 -1.90 5.64
N GLN A 469 -4.30 -1.91 6.70
CA GLN A 469 -4.43 -1.00 7.83
C GLN A 469 -4.03 0.42 7.39
N TYR A 470 -4.61 1.44 8.04
CA TYR A 470 -4.32 2.86 7.77
C TYR A 470 -4.68 3.35 6.35
N GLN A 471 -5.43 2.57 5.56
CA GLN A 471 -5.82 2.92 4.20
C GLN A 471 -6.51 4.30 4.12
N HIS A 472 -7.32 4.65 5.12
CA HIS A 472 -8.05 5.92 5.20
C HIS A 472 -7.17 7.11 5.65
N ASP A 473 -5.95 6.86 6.15
CA ASP A 473 -5.03 7.91 6.57
C ASP A 473 -4.17 8.43 5.41
N LEU A 474 -4.06 7.67 4.32
CA LEU A 474 -3.24 7.99 3.16
C LEU A 474 -3.88 9.03 2.24
N GLY A 475 -3.09 9.62 1.35
CA GLY A 475 -3.55 10.49 0.27
C GLY A 475 -4.48 9.74 -0.69
N GLN A 476 -5.80 10.01 -0.61
CA GLN A 476 -6.84 9.23 -1.32
C GLN A 476 -6.70 9.28 -2.83
N ALA A 477 -6.20 10.37 -3.41
CA ALA A 477 -5.98 10.48 -4.85
C ALA A 477 -4.86 9.55 -5.35
N LYS A 478 -3.73 9.51 -4.63
CA LYS A 478 -2.60 8.63 -4.92
C LYS A 478 -2.98 7.16 -4.76
N LEU A 479 -3.69 6.84 -3.68
CA LEU A 479 -4.21 5.50 -3.43
C LEU A 479 -5.16 5.05 -4.55
N ALA A 480 -6.16 5.87 -4.89
CA ALA A 480 -7.11 5.54 -5.95
C ALA A 480 -6.41 5.27 -7.28
N LYS A 481 -5.50 6.17 -7.71
CA LYS A 481 -4.73 5.99 -8.96
C LYS A 481 -3.96 4.67 -8.98
N SER A 482 -3.28 4.33 -7.89
CA SER A 482 -2.52 3.08 -7.79
C SER A 482 -3.40 1.84 -7.82
N LEU A 483 -4.52 1.84 -7.08
CA LEU A 483 -5.44 0.70 -7.06
C LEU A 483 -6.19 0.52 -8.38
N ASP A 484 -6.56 1.62 -9.05
CA ASP A 484 -7.17 1.58 -10.38
C ASP A 484 -6.22 0.97 -11.42
N ALA A 485 -4.93 1.31 -11.38
CA ALA A 485 -3.91 0.71 -12.24
C ALA A 485 -3.81 -0.81 -12.02
N VAL A 486 -3.85 -1.27 -10.76
CA VAL A 486 -3.85 -2.71 -10.45
C VAL A 486 -5.06 -3.42 -11.05
N VAL A 487 -6.25 -2.83 -10.94
CA VAL A 487 -7.46 -3.42 -11.53
C VAL A 487 -7.33 -3.53 -13.05
N GLU A 488 -6.86 -2.46 -13.71
CA GLU A 488 -6.60 -2.45 -15.15
C GLU A 488 -5.63 -3.56 -15.55
N ASP A 489 -4.48 -3.66 -14.86
CA ASP A 489 -3.46 -4.66 -15.14
C ASP A 489 -4.00 -6.09 -14.96
N CYS A 490 -4.76 -6.36 -13.89
CA CYS A 490 -5.34 -7.67 -13.63
C CYS A 490 -6.37 -8.08 -14.70
N VAL A 491 -7.28 -7.16 -15.07
CA VAL A 491 -8.31 -7.42 -16.08
C VAL A 491 -7.67 -7.73 -17.44
N ASN A 492 -6.67 -6.95 -17.85
CA ASN A 492 -6.01 -7.13 -19.13
C ASN A 492 -5.07 -8.36 -19.13
N ALA A 493 -4.50 -8.75 -17.99
CA ALA A 493 -3.73 -9.99 -17.88
C ALA A 493 -4.61 -11.24 -18.04
N VAL A 494 -5.81 -11.25 -17.45
CA VAL A 494 -6.77 -12.35 -17.56
C VAL A 494 -7.45 -12.38 -18.93
N GLY A 495 -7.78 -11.19 -19.48
CA GLY A 495 -8.61 -11.04 -20.67
C GLY A 495 -10.10 -11.21 -20.35
N VAL A 496 -10.96 -10.70 -21.21
CA VAL A 496 -12.40 -10.54 -20.93
C VAL A 496 -13.24 -11.13 -22.08
N ASP A 497 -14.14 -12.05 -21.76
CA ASP A 497 -15.15 -12.52 -22.72
C ASP A 497 -16.22 -11.42 -22.90
N VAL A 498 -16.28 -10.84 -24.10
CA VAL A 498 -17.17 -9.73 -24.43
C VAL A 498 -18.65 -10.09 -24.35
N ASN A 499 -18.97 -11.38 -24.55
CA ASN A 499 -20.36 -11.85 -24.56
C ASN A 499 -20.95 -12.06 -23.16
N THR A 500 -20.13 -12.22 -22.14
CA THR A 500 -20.57 -12.49 -20.75
C THR A 500 -20.22 -11.37 -19.78
N ALA A 501 -19.25 -10.52 -20.12
CA ALA A 501 -18.75 -9.50 -19.24
C ALA A 501 -19.76 -8.41 -18.90
N SER A 502 -19.72 -7.95 -17.65
CA SER A 502 -20.46 -6.77 -17.19
C SER A 502 -19.83 -5.47 -17.70
N ALA A 503 -20.62 -4.39 -17.75
CA ALA A 503 -20.11 -3.08 -18.15
C ALA A 503 -18.93 -2.60 -17.25
N PRO A 504 -18.93 -2.76 -15.90
CA PRO A 504 -17.76 -2.44 -15.07
C PRO A 504 -16.50 -3.23 -15.43
N LEU A 505 -16.64 -4.50 -15.77
CA LEU A 505 -15.49 -5.33 -16.18
C LEU A 505 -14.93 -4.87 -17.54
N LEU A 506 -15.81 -4.63 -18.52
CA LEU A 506 -15.43 -4.10 -19.83
C LEU A 506 -14.75 -2.74 -19.72
N ALA A 507 -15.21 -1.87 -18.83
CA ALA A 507 -14.64 -0.52 -18.63
C ALA A 507 -13.18 -0.53 -18.14
N ARG A 508 -12.67 -1.67 -17.66
CA ARG A 508 -11.27 -1.87 -17.23
C ARG A 508 -10.37 -2.45 -18.33
N VAL A 509 -10.96 -2.80 -19.48
CA VAL A 509 -10.19 -3.25 -20.64
C VAL A 509 -9.48 -2.06 -21.27
N SER A 510 -8.23 -2.27 -21.67
CA SER A 510 -7.41 -1.27 -22.37
C SER A 510 -8.19 -0.61 -23.51
N GLY A 511 -8.23 0.72 -23.53
CA GLY A 511 -8.93 1.49 -24.56
C GLY A 511 -10.47 1.50 -24.46
N VAL A 512 -11.06 0.84 -23.44
CA VAL A 512 -12.53 0.80 -23.23
C VAL A 512 -12.88 1.59 -21.97
N GLY A 513 -13.36 2.80 -22.14
CA GLY A 513 -13.91 3.57 -21.01
C GLY A 513 -15.37 3.19 -20.69
N SER A 514 -15.92 3.71 -19.59
CA SER A 514 -17.27 3.38 -19.10
C SER A 514 -18.37 3.58 -20.16
N GLY A 515 -18.29 4.68 -20.92
CA GLY A 515 -19.27 4.96 -21.98
C GLY A 515 -19.21 3.98 -23.15
N LEU A 516 -18.02 3.50 -23.50
CA LEU A 516 -17.86 2.48 -24.55
C LEU A 516 -18.27 1.09 -24.04
N ALA A 517 -17.96 0.77 -22.78
CA ALA A 517 -18.41 -0.46 -22.14
C ALA A 517 -19.94 -0.60 -22.15
N ALA A 518 -20.65 0.49 -21.80
CA ALA A 518 -22.11 0.54 -21.90
C ALA A 518 -22.61 0.35 -23.34
N SER A 519 -21.94 0.95 -24.34
CA SER A 519 -22.29 0.78 -25.76
C SER A 519 -22.08 -0.68 -26.23
N ILE A 520 -21.03 -1.35 -25.77
CA ILE A 520 -20.78 -2.79 -26.09
C ILE A 520 -21.91 -3.66 -25.54
N VAL A 521 -22.28 -3.45 -24.27
CA VAL A 521 -23.37 -4.20 -23.63
C VAL A 521 -24.69 -3.96 -24.34
N ALA A 522 -25.04 -2.69 -24.59
CA ALA A 522 -26.28 -2.34 -25.31
C ALA A 522 -26.33 -2.94 -26.72
N HIS A 523 -25.21 -2.93 -27.45
CA HIS A 523 -25.12 -3.54 -28.78
C HIS A 523 -25.35 -5.04 -28.73
N ARG A 524 -24.72 -5.73 -27.76
CA ARG A 524 -24.88 -7.17 -27.51
C ARG A 524 -26.33 -7.53 -27.19
N ASP A 525 -26.95 -6.74 -26.33
CA ASP A 525 -28.32 -6.99 -25.88
C ASP A 525 -29.33 -6.79 -27.02
N ALA A 526 -29.08 -5.85 -27.94
CA ALA A 526 -29.94 -5.55 -29.07
C ALA A 526 -29.73 -6.50 -30.27
N ASN A 527 -28.47 -6.93 -30.54
CA ASN A 527 -28.11 -7.65 -31.76
C ASN A 527 -27.71 -9.10 -31.52
N GLY A 528 -27.68 -9.54 -30.25
CA GLY A 528 -27.19 -10.87 -29.85
C GLY A 528 -25.67 -10.91 -29.64
N PRO A 529 -25.13 -12.08 -29.30
CA PRO A 529 -23.72 -12.23 -28.97
C PRO A 529 -22.82 -11.96 -30.19
N PHE A 530 -21.66 -11.37 -29.94
CA PHE A 530 -20.62 -11.16 -30.95
C PHE A 530 -20.10 -12.50 -31.45
N LYS A 531 -20.03 -12.69 -32.76
CA LYS A 531 -19.53 -13.92 -33.41
C LYS A 531 -18.03 -13.81 -33.76
N SER A 532 -17.53 -12.58 -33.92
CA SER A 532 -16.13 -12.33 -34.25
C SER A 532 -15.66 -10.98 -33.66
N ARG A 533 -14.33 -10.84 -33.46
CA ARG A 533 -13.75 -9.54 -33.08
C ARG A 533 -14.00 -8.43 -34.10
N LYS A 534 -14.18 -8.79 -35.37
CA LYS A 534 -14.53 -7.82 -36.42
C LYS A 534 -15.87 -7.14 -36.15
N ALA A 535 -16.85 -7.87 -35.62
CA ALA A 535 -18.15 -7.35 -35.28
C ALA A 535 -18.13 -6.27 -34.17
N LEU A 536 -17.04 -6.18 -33.37
CA LEU A 536 -16.86 -5.09 -32.43
C LEU A 536 -16.78 -3.71 -33.09
N LYS A 537 -16.39 -3.64 -34.38
CA LYS A 537 -16.33 -2.38 -35.15
C LYS A 537 -17.71 -1.80 -35.45
N ASP A 538 -18.75 -2.60 -35.30
CA ASP A 538 -20.15 -2.17 -35.53
C ASP A 538 -20.74 -1.51 -34.25
N VAL A 539 -20.00 -1.57 -33.12
CA VAL A 539 -20.41 -0.93 -31.87
C VAL A 539 -20.27 0.59 -31.99
N PRO A 540 -21.33 1.36 -31.71
CA PRO A 540 -21.26 2.81 -31.73
C PRO A 540 -20.16 3.34 -30.81
N ARG A 541 -19.36 4.31 -31.27
CA ARG A 541 -18.24 4.96 -30.57
C ARG A 541 -16.98 4.12 -30.44
N LEU A 542 -16.93 2.88 -30.91
CA LEU A 542 -15.73 2.08 -30.98
C LEU A 542 -14.94 2.43 -32.25
N GLY A 543 -14.10 3.45 -32.16
CA GLY A 543 -13.26 3.89 -33.29
C GLY A 543 -12.01 3.01 -33.48
N PRO A 544 -11.25 3.22 -34.57
CA PRO A 544 -10.06 2.40 -34.90
C PRO A 544 -9.04 2.31 -33.78
N LYS A 545 -8.76 3.42 -33.10
CA LYS A 545 -7.79 3.48 -31.99
C LYS A 545 -8.24 2.68 -30.76
N ALA A 546 -9.53 2.76 -30.40
CA ALA A 546 -10.09 1.98 -29.31
C ALA A 546 -10.07 0.49 -29.65
N PHE A 547 -10.41 0.13 -30.90
CA PHE A 547 -10.33 -1.25 -31.38
C PHE A 547 -8.92 -1.80 -31.32
N GLU A 548 -7.91 -1.04 -31.79
CA GLU A 548 -6.51 -1.43 -31.70
C GLU A 548 -6.10 -1.74 -30.26
N GLN A 549 -6.51 -0.92 -29.29
CA GLN A 549 -6.10 -1.12 -27.91
C GLN A 549 -6.85 -2.26 -27.19
N CYS A 550 -8.13 -2.50 -27.52
CA CYS A 550 -8.93 -3.48 -26.78
C CYS A 550 -9.01 -4.87 -27.42
N ALA A 551 -8.84 -4.97 -28.73
CA ALA A 551 -9.14 -6.21 -29.48
C ALA A 551 -8.37 -7.45 -29.00
N GLY A 552 -7.13 -7.29 -28.57
CA GLY A 552 -6.34 -8.41 -28.07
C GLY A 552 -6.74 -8.89 -26.67
N PHE A 553 -7.39 -8.02 -25.88
CA PHE A 553 -7.86 -8.34 -24.53
C PHE A 553 -9.30 -8.81 -24.48
N LEU A 554 -10.11 -8.44 -25.47
CA LEU A 554 -11.48 -8.91 -25.63
C LEU A 554 -11.48 -10.28 -26.33
N ARG A 555 -12.13 -11.26 -25.72
CA ARG A 555 -12.23 -12.63 -26.22
C ARG A 555 -13.64 -12.94 -26.63
N ILE A 556 -13.79 -13.84 -27.63
CA ILE A 556 -15.07 -14.36 -28.07
C ILE A 556 -14.98 -15.88 -28.05
N LEU A 557 -15.55 -16.46 -27.00
CA LEU A 557 -15.57 -17.91 -26.81
C LEU A 557 -16.62 -18.52 -27.74
N GLY A 558 -16.22 -19.55 -28.50
CA GLY A 558 -17.14 -20.23 -29.43
C GLY A 558 -17.54 -19.40 -30.66
N GLY A 559 -16.76 -18.36 -31.00
CA GLY A 559 -16.95 -17.55 -32.19
C GLY A 559 -16.58 -18.26 -33.50
N GLU A 560 -16.73 -17.53 -34.62
CA GLU A 560 -16.42 -18.03 -35.96
C GLU A 560 -14.96 -18.30 -36.20
N ASP A 561 -14.08 -17.43 -35.66
CA ASP A 561 -12.62 -17.57 -35.73
C ASP A 561 -12.06 -18.04 -34.36
N PRO A 562 -11.45 -19.23 -34.28
CA PRO A 562 -10.86 -19.72 -33.03
C PRO A 562 -9.79 -18.79 -32.42
N LEU A 563 -9.12 -17.96 -33.23
CA LEU A 563 -8.15 -16.97 -32.75
C LEU A 563 -8.79 -15.88 -31.89
N ASP A 564 -10.08 -15.59 -32.10
CA ASP A 564 -10.80 -14.61 -31.32
C ASP A 564 -11.02 -15.01 -29.87
N ALA A 565 -10.85 -16.30 -29.53
CA ALA A 565 -10.82 -16.80 -28.16
C ALA A 565 -9.43 -16.70 -27.49
N SER A 566 -8.39 -16.39 -28.27
CA SER A 566 -7.00 -16.33 -27.82
C SER A 566 -6.57 -14.90 -27.43
N GLY A 567 -5.39 -14.75 -26.84
CA GLY A 567 -4.75 -13.45 -26.60
C GLY A 567 -3.92 -12.92 -27.79
N VAL A 568 -3.98 -13.56 -28.96
CA VAL A 568 -3.31 -13.07 -30.18
C VAL A 568 -4.04 -11.82 -30.67
N HIS A 569 -3.29 -10.74 -30.88
CA HIS A 569 -3.86 -9.52 -31.42
C HIS A 569 -4.26 -9.68 -32.88
N PRO A 570 -5.38 -9.11 -33.36
CA PRO A 570 -5.82 -9.24 -34.77
C PRO A 570 -4.79 -8.77 -35.80
N GLU A 571 -3.94 -7.80 -35.47
CA GLU A 571 -2.83 -7.36 -36.33
C GLU A 571 -1.84 -8.47 -36.62
N ALA A 572 -1.66 -9.40 -35.68
CA ALA A 572 -0.72 -10.51 -35.80
C ALA A 572 -1.32 -11.80 -36.42
N TYR A 573 -2.58 -11.80 -36.84
CA TYR A 573 -3.20 -12.94 -37.54
C TYR A 573 -2.45 -13.34 -38.81
N PRO A 574 -1.84 -12.43 -39.59
CA PRO A 574 -0.99 -12.82 -40.71
C PRO A 574 0.18 -13.73 -40.32
N VAL A 575 0.79 -13.53 -39.16
CA VAL A 575 1.85 -14.41 -38.63
C VAL A 575 1.32 -15.82 -38.40
N VAL A 576 0.11 -15.93 -37.78
CA VAL A 576 -0.52 -17.23 -37.55
C VAL A 576 -0.83 -17.94 -38.88
N ARG A 577 -1.29 -17.22 -39.91
CA ARG A 577 -1.51 -17.80 -41.24
C ARG A 577 -0.22 -18.40 -41.85
N ARG A 578 0.93 -17.70 -41.74
CA ARG A 578 2.22 -18.26 -42.17
C ARG A 578 2.60 -19.53 -41.39
N ILE A 579 2.29 -19.56 -40.08
CA ILE A 579 2.51 -20.76 -39.27
C ILE A 579 1.63 -21.92 -39.75
N LEU A 580 0.36 -21.68 -40.08
CA LEU A 580 -0.57 -22.69 -40.60
C LEU A 580 -0.11 -23.22 -41.98
N GLU A 581 0.35 -22.35 -42.86
CA GLU A 581 0.93 -22.73 -44.17
C GLU A 581 2.18 -23.61 -44.00
N ALA A 582 3.09 -23.19 -43.11
CA ALA A 582 4.31 -23.94 -42.84
C ALA A 582 4.04 -25.34 -42.22
N THR A 583 3.06 -25.41 -41.35
CA THR A 583 2.68 -26.69 -40.69
C THR A 583 1.69 -27.51 -41.49
N ARG A 584 1.14 -26.98 -42.59
CA ARG A 584 0.04 -27.58 -43.37
C ARG A 584 -1.12 -28.05 -42.49
N SER A 585 -1.41 -27.32 -41.43
CA SER A 585 -2.42 -27.62 -40.44
C SER A 585 -3.59 -26.63 -40.52
N ASP A 586 -4.80 -27.07 -40.17
CA ASP A 586 -5.92 -26.20 -39.91
C ASP A 586 -5.77 -25.56 -38.53
N ILE A 587 -6.34 -24.35 -38.33
CA ILE A 587 -6.26 -23.61 -37.08
C ILE A 587 -6.79 -24.39 -35.88
N LYS A 588 -7.89 -25.13 -36.06
CA LYS A 588 -8.48 -25.96 -35.00
C LYS A 588 -7.60 -27.17 -34.60
N ALA A 589 -6.78 -27.66 -35.51
CA ALA A 589 -5.84 -28.74 -35.26
C ALA A 589 -4.54 -28.25 -34.64
N LEU A 590 -4.17 -26.98 -34.87
CA LEU A 590 -2.95 -26.38 -34.32
C LEU A 590 -3.14 -25.83 -32.91
N ILE A 591 -4.27 -25.18 -32.64
CA ILE A 591 -4.59 -24.57 -31.35
C ILE A 591 -4.69 -25.69 -30.27
N GLY A 592 -3.89 -25.54 -29.21
CA GLY A 592 -3.80 -26.50 -28.09
C GLY A 592 -2.91 -27.71 -28.38
N ASN A 593 -2.35 -27.83 -29.57
CA ASN A 593 -1.48 -28.93 -29.93
C ASN A 593 -0.02 -28.62 -29.54
N SER A 594 0.31 -28.88 -28.28
CA SER A 594 1.64 -28.61 -27.71
C SER A 594 2.75 -29.32 -28.46
N ASP A 595 2.50 -30.52 -28.99
CA ASP A 595 3.52 -31.36 -29.63
C ASP A 595 4.00 -30.72 -30.96
N VAL A 596 3.07 -30.18 -31.74
CA VAL A 596 3.40 -29.46 -32.99
C VAL A 596 3.98 -28.10 -32.70
N VAL A 597 3.32 -27.31 -31.84
CA VAL A 597 3.71 -25.91 -31.57
C VAL A 597 5.14 -25.82 -31.01
N ARG A 598 5.55 -26.75 -30.13
CA ARG A 598 6.90 -26.78 -29.54
C ARG A 598 8.01 -27.08 -30.54
N THR A 599 7.70 -27.70 -31.67
CA THR A 599 8.72 -27.95 -32.72
C THR A 599 9.02 -26.74 -33.55
N LEU A 600 8.15 -25.71 -33.50
CA LEU A 600 8.30 -24.49 -34.29
C LEU A 600 9.36 -23.58 -33.67
N LYS A 601 10.22 -23.04 -34.53
CA LYS A 601 11.23 -22.07 -34.11
C LYS A 601 10.67 -20.66 -34.32
N PRO A 602 10.54 -19.82 -33.28
CA PRO A 602 10.00 -18.48 -33.42
C PRO A 602 10.71 -17.62 -34.48
N LYS A 603 12.01 -17.81 -34.65
CA LYS A 603 12.84 -17.07 -35.62
C LYS A 603 12.39 -17.25 -37.08
N ASP A 604 11.74 -18.36 -37.41
CA ASP A 604 11.33 -18.68 -38.78
C ASP A 604 10.11 -17.87 -39.23
N PHE A 605 9.39 -17.21 -38.28
CA PHE A 605 8.15 -16.48 -38.50
C PHE A 605 8.27 -14.97 -38.24
N VAL A 606 9.48 -14.49 -37.92
CA VAL A 606 9.77 -13.05 -37.69
C VAL A 606 9.71 -12.31 -39.03
N ASP A 607 9.17 -11.08 -39.01
CA ASP A 607 9.19 -10.13 -40.12
C ASP A 607 9.53 -8.72 -39.65
N GLU A 608 9.46 -7.74 -40.54
CA GLU A 608 9.78 -6.32 -40.23
C GLU A 608 8.84 -5.71 -39.15
N THR A 609 7.62 -6.23 -39.02
CA THR A 609 6.61 -5.72 -38.09
C THR A 609 6.57 -6.50 -36.80
N PHE A 610 6.73 -7.82 -36.88
CA PHE A 610 6.60 -8.75 -35.74
C PHE A 610 7.93 -9.44 -35.46
N GLY A 611 8.59 -9.01 -34.40
CA GLY A 611 9.88 -9.53 -33.97
C GLY A 611 9.76 -10.81 -33.14
N LEU A 612 10.91 -11.26 -32.66
CA LEU A 612 11.04 -12.48 -31.86
C LEU A 612 10.16 -12.51 -30.60
N PRO A 613 10.02 -11.40 -29.82
CA PRO A 613 9.15 -11.38 -28.65
C PRO A 613 7.69 -11.67 -28.99
N THR A 614 7.13 -10.97 -29.97
CA THR A 614 5.72 -11.16 -30.40
C THR A 614 5.47 -12.53 -30.97
N VAL A 615 6.36 -13.05 -31.84
CA VAL A 615 6.20 -14.41 -32.39
C VAL A 615 6.28 -15.47 -31.29
N THR A 616 7.15 -15.30 -30.31
CA THR A 616 7.24 -16.19 -29.15
C THR A 616 5.93 -16.20 -28.34
N ASP A 617 5.34 -15.02 -28.12
CA ASP A 617 4.06 -14.92 -27.43
C ASP A 617 2.91 -15.57 -28.22
N ILE A 618 2.89 -15.37 -29.54
CA ILE A 618 1.91 -16.03 -30.43
C ILE A 618 2.00 -17.55 -30.31
N LEU A 619 3.20 -18.13 -30.37
CA LEU A 619 3.37 -19.58 -30.23
C LEU A 619 2.93 -20.08 -28.87
N ARG A 620 3.25 -19.36 -27.80
CA ARG A 620 2.75 -19.69 -26.44
C ARG A 620 1.23 -19.64 -26.36
N GLU A 621 0.62 -18.66 -27.00
CA GLU A 621 -0.83 -18.51 -27.05
C GLU A 621 -1.50 -19.59 -27.89
N LEU A 622 -0.87 -20.03 -28.98
CA LEU A 622 -1.34 -21.17 -29.79
C LEU A 622 -1.19 -22.51 -29.02
N GLU A 623 -0.14 -22.67 -28.22
CA GLU A 623 0.04 -23.84 -27.37
C GLU A 623 -1.06 -23.96 -26.31
N LYS A 624 -1.41 -22.86 -25.70
CA LYS A 624 -2.42 -22.79 -24.62
C LYS A 624 -3.28 -21.53 -24.80
N PRO A 625 -4.28 -21.57 -25.67
CA PRO A 625 -5.07 -20.39 -26.02
C PRO A 625 -5.87 -19.88 -24.82
N GLY A 626 -5.88 -18.56 -24.68
CA GLY A 626 -6.66 -17.90 -23.64
C GLY A 626 -6.33 -18.33 -22.22
N ARG A 627 -5.07 -18.72 -21.96
CA ARG A 627 -4.67 -19.18 -20.63
C ARG A 627 -4.97 -18.13 -19.56
N ASP A 628 -5.77 -18.55 -18.60
CA ASP A 628 -5.99 -17.77 -17.38
C ASP A 628 -4.71 -17.83 -16.51
N PRO A 629 -4.12 -16.69 -16.14
CA PRO A 629 -2.94 -16.65 -15.26
C PRO A 629 -3.24 -17.01 -13.82
N ARG A 630 -4.53 -17.07 -13.44
CA ARG A 630 -4.96 -17.41 -12.08
C ARG A 630 -4.69 -18.89 -11.76
N PRO A 631 -4.41 -19.23 -10.48
CA PRO A 631 -4.21 -20.63 -10.07
C PRO A 631 -5.49 -21.44 -10.23
N ALA A 632 -5.34 -22.74 -10.30
CA ALA A 632 -6.49 -23.66 -10.28
C ALA A 632 -7.15 -23.63 -8.90
N PHE A 633 -8.49 -23.59 -8.89
CA PHE A 633 -9.26 -23.60 -7.64
C PHE A 633 -9.05 -24.90 -6.86
N LYS A 634 -8.72 -24.76 -5.58
CA LYS A 634 -8.62 -25.84 -4.59
C LYS A 634 -9.31 -25.38 -3.31
N ALA A 635 -9.96 -26.28 -2.61
CA ALA A 635 -10.50 -26.04 -1.29
C ALA A 635 -9.58 -26.70 -0.24
N ALA A 636 -9.26 -25.99 0.85
CA ALA A 636 -8.51 -26.57 1.96
C ALA A 636 -9.35 -27.62 2.68
N VAL A 637 -8.71 -28.71 3.07
CA VAL A 637 -9.34 -29.75 3.88
C VAL A 637 -8.89 -29.58 5.32
N PHE A 638 -9.74 -28.97 6.14
CA PHE A 638 -9.45 -28.78 7.56
C PHE A 638 -9.54 -30.12 8.31
N LYS A 639 -8.69 -30.27 9.32
CA LYS A 639 -8.61 -31.51 10.10
C LYS A 639 -9.85 -31.61 11.02
N GLU A 640 -10.56 -32.71 10.92
CA GLU A 640 -11.70 -33.03 11.79
C GLU A 640 -11.29 -33.05 13.28
N GLY A 641 -12.16 -32.48 14.15
CA GLY A 641 -11.94 -32.43 15.59
C GLY A 641 -10.96 -31.35 16.07
N VAL A 642 -10.57 -30.39 15.20
CA VAL A 642 -9.77 -29.22 15.54
C VAL A 642 -10.58 -27.99 15.16
N GLU A 643 -11.41 -27.51 16.07
CA GLU A 643 -12.36 -26.42 15.82
C GLU A 643 -12.05 -25.16 16.65
N GLU A 644 -11.34 -25.30 17.79
CA GLU A 644 -10.96 -24.19 18.66
C GLU A 644 -9.46 -24.20 18.98
N ILE A 645 -8.93 -23.05 19.40
CA ILE A 645 -7.51 -22.92 19.78
C ILE A 645 -7.12 -23.94 20.86
N LYS A 646 -8.03 -24.30 21.76
CA LYS A 646 -7.78 -25.30 22.81
C LYS A 646 -7.59 -26.71 22.27
N ASP A 647 -8.06 -27.02 21.07
CA ASP A 647 -7.93 -28.33 20.42
C ASP A 647 -6.55 -28.52 19.78
N LEU A 648 -5.81 -27.42 19.65
CA LEU A 648 -4.46 -27.44 19.09
C LEU A 648 -3.48 -28.16 20.01
N LYS A 649 -2.54 -28.87 19.42
CA LYS A 649 -1.37 -29.47 20.11
C LYS A 649 -0.10 -28.98 19.43
N LYS A 650 0.89 -28.64 20.21
CA LYS A 650 2.22 -28.28 19.68
C LYS A 650 2.76 -29.44 18.85
N GLY A 651 3.30 -29.13 17.67
CA GLY A 651 3.76 -30.13 16.70
C GLY A 651 2.69 -30.69 15.75
N MET A 652 1.43 -30.32 15.92
CA MET A 652 0.36 -30.72 15.02
C MET A 652 0.57 -30.13 13.62
N ILE A 653 0.48 -30.98 12.60
CA ILE A 653 0.53 -30.56 11.20
C ILE A 653 -0.90 -30.44 10.70
N LEU A 654 -1.23 -29.27 10.15
CA LEU A 654 -2.55 -28.89 9.65
C LEU A 654 -2.42 -28.33 8.24
N GLU A 655 -3.45 -28.49 7.45
CA GLU A 655 -3.63 -27.76 6.21
C GLU A 655 -4.38 -26.47 6.51
N GLY A 656 -3.96 -25.38 5.89
CA GLY A 656 -4.59 -24.07 6.09
C GLY A 656 -4.54 -23.23 4.84
N THR A 657 -5.39 -22.21 4.81
CA THR A 657 -5.44 -21.22 3.72
C THR A 657 -4.74 -19.94 4.17
N VAL A 658 -3.84 -19.43 3.36
CA VAL A 658 -3.21 -18.13 3.60
C VAL A 658 -4.26 -17.04 3.41
N THR A 659 -4.57 -16.31 4.49
CA THR A 659 -5.59 -15.24 4.49
C THR A 659 -4.98 -13.89 4.16
N ASN A 660 -3.76 -13.63 4.64
CA ASN A 660 -3.07 -12.36 4.42
C ASN A 660 -1.54 -12.54 4.49
N VAL A 661 -0.81 -11.71 3.74
CA VAL A 661 0.65 -11.68 3.76
C VAL A 661 1.13 -10.27 4.09
N ALA A 662 1.87 -10.14 5.18
CA ALA A 662 2.51 -8.91 5.65
C ALA A 662 4.04 -9.01 5.51
N ALA A 663 4.76 -7.90 5.61
CA ALA A 663 6.21 -7.88 5.48
C ALA A 663 6.95 -8.77 6.51
N PHE A 664 6.33 -9.03 7.66
CA PHE A 664 6.90 -9.85 8.73
C PHE A 664 6.46 -11.31 8.73
N GLY A 665 5.54 -11.71 7.83
CA GLY A 665 5.06 -13.09 7.74
C GLY A 665 3.69 -13.23 7.11
N ALA A 666 3.14 -14.45 7.13
CA ALA A 666 1.83 -14.78 6.59
C ALA A 666 0.86 -15.20 7.68
N PHE A 667 -0.39 -14.80 7.53
CA PHE A 667 -1.51 -15.28 8.33
C PHE A 667 -2.16 -16.45 7.63
N VAL A 668 -2.42 -17.51 8.38
CA VAL A 668 -2.96 -18.77 7.85
C VAL A 668 -4.16 -19.19 8.68
N ASP A 669 -5.31 -19.32 8.04
CA ASP A 669 -6.49 -19.93 8.62
C ASP A 669 -6.31 -21.46 8.61
N ILE A 670 -6.29 -22.05 9.79
CA ILE A 670 -6.15 -23.51 10.01
C ILE A 670 -7.44 -24.16 10.53
N GLY A 671 -8.57 -23.44 10.43
CA GLY A 671 -9.88 -23.93 10.81
C GLY A 671 -10.25 -23.78 12.30
N VAL A 672 -9.44 -23.08 13.10
CA VAL A 672 -9.69 -22.87 14.55
C VAL A 672 -10.25 -21.47 14.85
N HIS A 673 -10.85 -20.81 13.87
CA HIS A 673 -11.49 -19.51 13.98
C HIS A 673 -10.56 -18.35 14.43
N GLN A 674 -9.25 -18.56 14.33
CA GLN A 674 -8.22 -17.58 14.57
C GLN A 674 -7.04 -17.87 13.64
N ASP A 675 -6.65 -16.89 12.85
CA ASP A 675 -5.49 -17.02 11.98
C ASP A 675 -4.23 -17.23 12.80
N GLY A 676 -3.43 -18.20 12.41
CA GLY A 676 -2.10 -18.40 12.94
C GLY A 676 -1.07 -17.58 12.13
N LEU A 677 -0.04 -17.10 12.80
CA LEU A 677 1.05 -16.37 12.17
C LEU A 677 2.22 -17.30 11.87
N VAL A 678 2.61 -17.37 10.60
CA VAL A 678 3.90 -17.88 10.15
C VAL A 678 4.84 -16.69 10.00
N HIS A 679 5.75 -16.49 10.95
CA HIS A 679 6.75 -15.43 10.86
C HIS A 679 7.70 -15.67 9.69
N ILE A 680 8.23 -14.60 9.06
CA ILE A 680 9.13 -14.70 7.90
C ILE A 680 10.29 -15.67 8.12
N SER A 681 10.87 -15.70 9.33
CA SER A 681 11.93 -16.64 9.70
C SER A 681 11.50 -18.10 9.80
N ALA A 682 10.20 -18.39 9.81
CA ALA A 682 9.61 -19.72 9.88
C ALA A 682 9.01 -20.20 8.54
N MET A 683 9.22 -19.43 7.46
CA MET A 683 8.64 -19.72 6.15
C MET A 683 9.56 -20.55 5.26
N SER A 684 10.86 -20.33 5.33
CA SER A 684 11.86 -21.02 4.50
C SER A 684 13.11 -21.36 5.31
N LYS A 685 13.87 -22.34 4.83
CA LYS A 685 15.22 -22.66 5.33
C LYS A 685 16.29 -21.69 4.82
N THR A 686 16.03 -21.06 3.67
CA THR A 686 16.86 -20.01 3.08
C THR A 686 16.34 -18.62 3.49
N TYR A 687 17.23 -17.63 3.53
CA TYR A 687 16.83 -16.26 3.79
C TYR A 687 15.93 -15.74 2.67
N ILE A 688 14.78 -15.17 3.02
CA ILE A 688 13.84 -14.53 2.12
C ILE A 688 13.66 -13.07 2.54
N LYS A 689 13.52 -12.18 1.59
CA LYS A 689 13.30 -10.75 1.84
C LYS A 689 11.82 -10.41 1.97
N ASP A 690 10.98 -11.08 1.19
CA ASP A 690 9.53 -10.87 1.18
C ASP A 690 8.81 -12.22 1.37
N PRO A 691 7.90 -12.33 2.34
CA PRO A 691 7.05 -13.52 2.50
C PRO A 691 6.31 -13.95 1.24
N ARG A 692 6.02 -13.03 0.33
CA ARG A 692 5.35 -13.30 -0.96
C ARG A 692 6.18 -14.11 -1.95
N GLU A 693 7.48 -14.23 -1.72
CA GLU A 693 8.35 -15.14 -2.47
C GLU A 693 8.00 -16.61 -2.20
N VAL A 694 7.36 -16.89 -1.05
CA VAL A 694 7.05 -18.26 -0.60
C VAL A 694 5.56 -18.57 -0.69
N VAL A 695 4.68 -17.62 -0.26
CA VAL A 695 3.23 -17.83 -0.23
C VAL A 695 2.48 -16.56 -0.65
N LYS A 696 1.26 -16.76 -1.16
CA LYS A 696 0.32 -15.70 -1.54
C LYS A 696 -1.02 -15.89 -0.82
N PRO A 697 -1.81 -14.83 -0.61
CA PRO A 697 -3.18 -14.96 -0.14
C PRO A 697 -3.98 -15.92 -1.02
N GLY A 698 -4.73 -16.83 -0.38
CA GLY A 698 -5.46 -17.88 -1.07
C GLY A 698 -4.70 -19.19 -1.28
N ASP A 699 -3.38 -19.22 -1.05
CA ASP A 699 -2.61 -20.48 -1.13
C ASP A 699 -3.01 -21.45 -0.01
N ILE A 700 -3.11 -22.73 -0.36
CA ILE A 700 -3.29 -23.80 0.60
C ILE A 700 -1.92 -24.34 0.98
N VAL A 701 -1.61 -24.28 2.26
CA VAL A 701 -0.29 -24.63 2.80
C VAL A 701 -0.40 -25.63 3.94
N LYS A 702 0.59 -26.50 4.07
CA LYS A 702 0.75 -27.33 5.27
C LYS A 702 1.60 -26.60 6.28
N VAL A 703 1.06 -26.40 7.48
CA VAL A 703 1.72 -25.71 8.58
C VAL A 703 1.82 -26.60 9.80
N LYS A 704 2.87 -26.37 10.61
CA LYS A 704 3.05 -27.03 11.89
C LYS A 704 2.85 -26.01 13.01
N VAL A 705 2.08 -26.37 14.02
CA VAL A 705 1.83 -25.55 15.20
C VAL A 705 3.07 -25.54 16.08
N LEU A 706 3.71 -24.38 16.24
CA LEU A 706 4.84 -24.18 17.12
C LEU A 706 4.42 -23.90 18.56
N ASP A 707 3.51 -22.94 18.71
CA ASP A 707 2.99 -22.50 20.00
C ASP A 707 1.61 -21.86 19.85
N PHE A 708 0.85 -21.80 20.94
CA PHE A 708 -0.41 -21.07 20.99
C PHE A 708 -0.74 -20.56 22.40
N GLU A 709 -1.36 -19.39 22.46
CA GLU A 709 -1.78 -18.73 23.70
C GLU A 709 -3.29 -18.47 23.63
N VAL A 710 -4.09 -19.26 24.33
CA VAL A 710 -5.56 -19.16 24.32
C VAL A 710 -6.03 -17.79 24.85
N ALA A 711 -5.40 -17.27 25.92
CA ALA A 711 -5.77 -15.99 26.53
C ALA A 711 -5.55 -14.79 25.61
N ARG A 712 -4.50 -14.81 24.80
CA ARG A 712 -4.15 -13.75 23.86
C ARG A 712 -4.61 -14.02 22.43
N LYS A 713 -5.25 -15.16 22.19
CA LYS A 713 -5.69 -15.61 20.87
C LYS A 713 -4.55 -15.56 19.83
N ARG A 714 -3.35 -16.00 20.20
CA ARG A 714 -2.18 -16.04 19.34
C ARG A 714 -1.82 -17.48 19.01
N ILE A 715 -1.55 -17.74 17.73
CA ILE A 715 -1.11 -19.04 17.23
C ILE A 715 0.15 -18.80 16.40
N SER A 716 1.24 -19.47 16.75
CA SER A 716 2.51 -19.43 16.03
C SER A 716 2.67 -20.68 15.19
N LEU A 717 2.88 -20.50 13.90
CA LEU A 717 2.98 -21.57 12.90
C LEU A 717 4.33 -21.53 12.19
N THR A 718 4.70 -22.66 11.56
CA THR A 718 5.84 -22.76 10.64
C THR A 718 5.46 -23.53 9.37
N LEU A 719 6.00 -23.10 8.23
CA LEU A 719 5.95 -23.86 6.97
C LEU A 719 7.03 -24.94 6.92
N ARG A 720 8.04 -24.85 7.78
CA ARG A 720 9.10 -25.85 7.89
C ARG A 720 8.65 -26.98 8.79
N LEU A 721 8.11 -28.02 8.18
CA LEU A 721 7.51 -29.15 8.91
C LEU A 721 8.51 -29.94 9.77
N ASP A 722 9.81 -29.79 9.53
CA ASP A 722 10.89 -30.43 10.27
C ASP A 722 11.29 -29.65 11.54
N ASP A 723 10.81 -28.43 11.76
CA ASP A 723 11.15 -27.63 12.93
C ASP A 723 10.78 -28.37 14.22
N GLU A 724 11.72 -28.44 15.18
CA GLU A 724 11.45 -29.01 16.49
C GLU A 724 10.57 -28.07 17.34
N VAL A 725 9.59 -28.64 18.02
CA VAL A 725 8.65 -27.94 18.87
C VAL A 725 9.26 -27.76 20.26
N GLY A 726 9.47 -26.51 20.67
CA GLY A 726 9.98 -26.19 22.01
C GLY A 726 11.38 -25.59 22.09
N ALA A 727 12.11 -25.49 20.97
CA ALA A 727 13.35 -24.71 20.96
C ALA A 727 13.05 -23.21 21.03
N LYS A 728 13.23 -22.58 22.20
CA LYS A 728 13.31 -21.13 22.29
C LYS A 728 14.52 -20.69 21.46
N LYS A 729 14.27 -20.22 20.22
CA LYS A 729 15.26 -19.40 19.53
C LYS A 729 15.05 -17.97 20.01
N ASP A 730 16.04 -17.50 20.78
CA ASP A 730 16.20 -16.10 21.10
C ASP A 730 16.12 -15.27 19.82
N ALA A 731 15.32 -14.22 19.84
CA ALA A 731 15.32 -13.19 18.82
C ALA A 731 16.75 -12.65 18.67
N PRO A 732 17.25 -12.40 17.45
CA PRO A 732 18.51 -11.72 17.28
C PRO A 732 18.32 -10.26 17.69
N GLY A 733 18.54 -9.97 18.94
CA GLY A 733 18.52 -8.65 19.52
C GLY A 733 19.83 -8.40 20.22
N MET A 734 20.44 -7.30 19.90
CA MET A 734 21.43 -6.54 20.66
C MET A 734 22.56 -7.34 21.31
N GLN A 735 23.68 -7.37 20.64
CA GLN A 735 24.98 -7.48 21.32
C GLN A 735 25.09 -6.35 22.35
N ARG A 736 24.97 -6.70 23.62
CA ARG A 736 25.52 -5.90 24.71
C ARG A 736 26.99 -6.21 24.78
N ASP A 737 27.83 -5.28 24.40
CA ASP A 737 29.23 -5.24 24.76
C ASP A 737 29.32 -5.24 26.28
N ASN A 738 29.78 -6.35 26.80
CA ASN A 738 30.12 -6.50 28.22
C ASN A 738 31.63 -6.65 28.33
N ASN A 739 32.33 -5.54 28.40
CA ASN A 739 33.71 -5.50 28.79
C ASN A 739 33.86 -4.55 29.98
N GLN A 740 33.81 -5.12 31.20
CA GLN A 740 34.63 -4.68 32.30
C GLN A 740 34.48 -5.55 33.58
N ARG A 741 35.54 -6.34 33.81
CA ARG A 741 36.24 -6.62 35.07
C ARG A 741 35.43 -6.87 36.35
N ASN A 742 35.55 -8.14 36.80
CA ASN A 742 35.54 -8.55 38.19
C ASN A 742 36.67 -7.84 38.98
N PRO A 743 36.60 -7.64 40.33
CA PRO A 743 36.73 -8.78 41.22
C PRO A 743 36.03 -8.74 42.60
N SER A 744 35.96 -9.94 43.17
CA SER A 744 36.07 -10.33 44.59
C SER A 744 34.85 -10.30 45.52
N ARG A 745 34.45 -11.50 45.84
CA ARG A 745 34.17 -12.16 47.15
C ARG A 745 33.84 -11.28 48.37
N MET A 746 32.68 -11.55 49.00
CA MET A 746 32.60 -12.20 50.33
C MET A 746 31.17 -12.45 50.79
N THR A 747 30.90 -13.68 51.06
CA THR A 747 30.20 -14.40 52.16
C THR A 747 28.97 -13.83 52.85
N SER A 748 28.00 -14.72 52.90
CA SER A 748 27.13 -15.22 54.00
C SER A 748 25.86 -14.46 54.37
N SER A 749 24.76 -15.08 54.26
CA SER A 749 23.87 -15.77 55.20
C SER A 749 22.39 -15.51 54.89
N ALA A 750 21.63 -16.57 54.70
CA ALA A 750 20.16 -16.64 54.82
C ALA A 750 19.83 -16.76 56.34
N PRO A 751 18.58 -16.84 56.78
CA PRO A 751 17.25 -16.60 56.16
C PRO A 751 16.32 -15.78 57.09
N ARG A 752 15.14 -15.38 56.59
CA ARG A 752 13.86 -15.45 57.38
C ARG A 752 12.61 -15.09 56.52
N LYS A 753 11.64 -16.01 56.63
CA LYS A 753 10.25 -15.83 56.31
C LYS A 753 9.62 -14.67 57.07
N GLN A 754 8.74 -13.93 56.45
CA GLN A 754 7.50 -13.47 57.12
C GLN A 754 6.42 -13.21 56.06
N GLU A 755 5.29 -13.87 56.27
CA GLU A 755 3.99 -13.61 55.66
C GLU A 755 3.46 -12.25 56.14
N SER A 756 2.77 -11.52 55.27
CA SER A 756 1.65 -10.67 55.67
C SER A 756 0.76 -10.33 54.47
N SER A 757 -0.48 -10.78 54.64
CA SER A 757 -1.75 -10.38 54.04
C SER A 757 -1.86 -8.88 53.78
N GLY A 758 -2.40 -8.54 52.56
CA GLY A 758 -2.87 -7.22 52.24
C GLY A 758 -3.94 -7.30 51.15
N GLY A 759 -5.22 -7.35 51.53
CA GLY A 759 -6.37 -7.33 50.63
C GLY A 759 -6.42 -6.01 49.88
N GLY A 760 -6.62 -6.10 48.57
CA GLY A 760 -6.51 -4.98 47.65
C GLY A 760 -7.69 -4.03 47.70
N ALA A 761 -7.40 -2.76 47.58
CA ALA A 761 -8.31 -1.62 47.47
C ALA A 761 -9.45 -1.75 46.45
N LEU A 762 -9.30 -2.67 45.48
CA LEU A 762 -10.31 -2.96 44.45
C LEU A 762 -11.53 -3.72 44.99
N ALA A 763 -11.33 -4.59 45.98
CA ALA A 763 -12.43 -5.35 46.63
C ALA A 763 -13.30 -4.44 47.51
N GLU A 764 -12.72 -3.40 48.10
CA GLU A 764 -13.41 -2.42 48.94
C GLU A 764 -14.17 -1.38 48.09
N ALA A 765 -13.64 -1.01 46.91
CA ALA A 765 -14.34 -0.14 45.97
C ALA A 765 -15.58 -0.81 45.32
N LEU A 766 -15.52 -2.10 45.05
CA LEU A 766 -16.65 -2.87 44.50
C LEU A 766 -17.76 -3.10 45.57
N ARG A 767 -17.42 -3.22 46.84
CA ARG A 767 -18.41 -3.28 47.93
C ARG A 767 -19.15 -1.97 48.11
N ARG A 768 -18.50 -0.83 48.05
CA ARG A 768 -19.10 0.52 48.14
C ARG A 768 -19.99 0.87 46.95
N ALA A 769 -19.71 0.33 45.78
CA ALA A 769 -20.55 0.51 44.60
C ALA A 769 -21.84 -0.34 44.66
N ALA A 770 -21.79 -1.52 45.27
CA ALA A 770 -22.95 -2.39 45.46
C ALA A 770 -23.93 -1.85 46.52
N GLU A 771 -23.44 -1.19 47.57
CA GLU A 771 -24.29 -0.61 48.65
C GLU A 771 -24.99 0.69 48.20
N LYS A 772 -24.45 1.44 47.22
CA LYS A 772 -25.10 2.63 46.68
C LYS A 772 -26.27 2.36 45.72
N ASN A 773 -26.40 1.15 45.20
CA ASN A 773 -27.48 0.79 44.26
C ASN A 773 -28.70 0.16 44.92
N ASN A 774 -28.64 -0.17 46.22
CA ASN A 774 -29.78 -0.73 46.97
C ASN A 774 -30.56 0.33 47.77
N GLY A 775 -30.19 1.61 47.67
CA GLY A 775 -30.85 2.71 48.44
C GLY A 775 -31.83 3.58 47.66
N LYS A 776 -32.23 3.18 46.42
CA LYS A 776 -33.27 3.90 45.65
C LYS A 776 -34.30 2.96 45.08
N ARG A 777 -34.98 2.23 45.92
CA ARG A 777 -36.32 1.68 45.72
C ARG A 777 -36.97 1.50 47.11
N ALA A 778 -37.55 2.56 47.60
CA ALA A 778 -38.72 2.58 48.52
C ALA A 778 -39.47 3.88 48.21
#